data_24f52b6a81fe76f0c15f50f624d04e31
#
_entry.id   24f52b6a81fe76f0c15f50f624d04e31
#
_cell.length_a   1.000
_cell.length_b   1.000
_cell.length_c   1.000
_cell.angle_alpha   90.00
_cell.angle_beta   90.00
_cell.angle_gamma   90.00
#
_symmetry.space_group_name_H-M   'P 1'
#
loop_
_entity.id
_entity.type
_entity.pdbx_description
1 polymer ?
#
loop_
_entity_poly.entity_id
_entity_poly.type
_entity_poly.pdbx_seq_one_letter_code
_entity_poly.pdbx_strand_id
1 'polypeptide(L)'
;MVETAKLKSTTMDLSNVIDKISGVKIRSTGGVGSEANVTLNGFSGRHVKIFIDGVPMDGMSSAFGLNNIPVGLAKRVEVYKGVVPIELGGDALGGAINIVTDNSRCTRVNASYSFGSFNTHKTNVYAEHTTKKGFYVSLNAYQNYSDNDYKVNIDSYTKFNEDGSNQEVKENLTVRRFHAKYHNEVAILKIGIVDKTFADRLLLGFMGGYEYKQTQNASTMDWVYGARYTTANTLMPQLTYEKRFKVLKGLHVSLNGNYNFGKSYSADTASCNYNWLGQSQPKGVPGELSYMKYRYRDHNGAANFRMALFPADGQSVSLSSTLTTFSRSGKDETAYKPTYEHPSQSMKIVTGLSYKYDYKGKWNTSAFVKHYMNHLEAYLDPEGGINYQDFSNTTSYWGGGWASTYFWGRHTQLRLSYEYALRLPTSRELFGSGDDIERGNSNLKPESSNNVNISVTANAVDLTDHRLTIDAAFQYREIKDYIRRTTNNDSGRASSQNDGRVRNLGTDLSIRYTFKDAFFVGGNFSYIDMRSLTRYVTGTQQESKNYKERVPAIPYMYGNGEAGLTLRDVFVKGTVLDIHYMMNYVQKFSYEWNVYQNAELDIPTQFSHDLFVSYNFGKKSEFTVSAECTNIFNARLYDNFKMQKPGRAFAIKFGYSFMK
;
A
#
# COMPACT_ATOMS: atom_id res chain seq x y z
N MET A 1 13.98 -6.17 5.41
CA MET A 1 13.48 -5.46 6.61
C MET A 1 14.10 -4.07 6.64
N VAL A 2 13.30 -3.04 6.90
CA VAL A 2 13.75 -1.65 7.02
C VAL A 2 13.36 -1.11 8.38
N GLU A 3 14.34 -0.64 9.14
CA GLU A 3 14.13 0.05 10.41
C GLU A 3 13.78 1.52 10.13
N THR A 4 12.77 2.04 10.82
CA THR A 4 12.24 3.40 10.56
C THR A 4 12.87 4.48 11.42
N ALA A 5 13.69 4.13 12.41
CA ALA A 5 14.19 5.04 13.42
C ALA A 5 14.85 6.32 12.84
N LYS A 6 15.73 6.18 11.84
CA LYS A 6 16.43 7.30 11.19
C LYS A 6 15.51 8.17 10.30
N LEU A 7 14.33 7.65 9.92
CA LEU A 7 13.38 8.35 9.05
C LEU A 7 12.29 9.11 9.83
N LYS A 8 12.22 8.96 11.14
CA LYS A 8 11.23 9.65 11.98
C LYS A 8 11.40 11.18 11.98
N SER A 9 12.60 11.66 11.69
CA SER A 9 12.89 13.10 11.55
C SER A 9 12.33 13.70 10.25
N THR A 10 12.00 12.90 9.25
CA THR A 10 11.48 13.36 7.95
C THR A 10 9.95 13.55 7.96
N THR A 11 9.39 14.20 6.92
CA THR A 11 7.94 14.32 6.69
C THR A 11 7.36 13.14 5.91
N MET A 12 8.19 12.12 5.61
CA MET A 12 7.80 10.93 4.84
C MET A 12 6.65 10.16 5.50
N ASP A 13 5.80 9.62 4.66
CA ASP A 13 4.79 8.63 5.02
C ASP A 13 5.34 7.22 4.84
N LEU A 14 4.64 6.20 5.32
CA LEU A 14 5.09 4.81 5.19
C LEU A 14 5.25 4.38 3.73
N SER A 15 4.44 4.89 2.81
CA SER A 15 4.60 4.62 1.38
C SER A 15 5.98 5.01 0.86
N ASN A 16 6.50 6.17 1.25
CA ASN A 16 7.84 6.62 0.84
C ASN A 16 8.97 5.71 1.38
N VAL A 17 8.79 5.17 2.59
CA VAL A 17 9.75 4.21 3.18
C VAL A 17 9.73 2.88 2.42
N ILE A 18 8.54 2.41 2.08
CA ILE A 18 8.33 1.15 1.36
C ILE A 18 8.89 1.25 -0.07
N ASP A 19 8.75 2.39 -0.74
CA ASP A 19 9.28 2.62 -2.10
C ASP A 19 10.81 2.53 -2.21
N LYS A 20 11.53 2.62 -1.07
CA LYS A 20 13.00 2.45 -1.00
C LYS A 20 13.45 1.00 -0.97
N ILE A 21 12.55 0.05 -0.85
CA ILE A 21 12.88 -1.37 -0.72
C ILE A 21 13.05 -1.96 -2.12
N SER A 22 14.17 -2.65 -2.35
CA SER A 22 14.42 -3.38 -3.61
C SER A 22 13.21 -4.27 -3.97
N GLY A 23 12.82 -4.29 -5.25
CA GLY A 23 11.64 -5.01 -5.75
C GLY A 23 10.30 -4.33 -5.48
N VAL A 24 10.29 -3.24 -4.71
CA VAL A 24 9.08 -2.47 -4.42
C VAL A 24 9.07 -1.19 -5.25
N LYS A 25 7.91 -0.84 -5.78
CA LYS A 25 7.61 0.47 -6.37
C LYS A 25 6.24 0.94 -5.92
N ILE A 26 6.18 2.15 -5.38
CA ILE A 26 4.92 2.80 -5.05
C ILE A 26 4.51 3.71 -6.21
N ARG A 27 3.28 3.53 -6.68
CA ARG A 27 2.67 4.41 -7.65
C ARG A 27 1.53 5.19 -6.99
N SER A 28 1.56 6.49 -7.11
CA SER A 28 0.53 7.37 -6.57
C SER A 28 -0.15 8.17 -7.68
N THR A 29 -1.41 8.53 -7.48
CA THR A 29 -2.20 9.25 -8.48
C THR A 29 -2.15 10.77 -8.30
N GLY A 30 -1.27 11.28 -7.43
CA GLY A 30 -1.17 12.71 -7.18
C GLY A 30 -0.44 13.07 -5.90
N GLY A 31 -0.91 14.12 -5.22
CA GLY A 31 -0.34 14.65 -3.99
C GLY A 31 -0.80 13.93 -2.72
N VAL A 32 -0.86 14.65 -1.61
CA VAL A 32 -1.29 14.14 -0.29
C VAL A 32 -2.70 13.52 -0.38
N GLY A 33 -2.91 12.36 0.24
CA GLY A 33 -4.19 11.65 0.22
C GLY A 33 -4.51 10.92 -1.09
N SER A 34 -3.59 10.90 -2.06
CA SER A 34 -3.75 10.08 -3.24
C SER A 34 -3.58 8.59 -2.91
N GLU A 35 -4.21 7.71 -3.69
CA GLU A 35 -4.09 6.26 -3.49
C GLU A 35 -2.66 5.79 -3.76
N ALA A 36 -2.10 4.99 -2.84
CA ALA A 36 -0.78 4.36 -2.96
C ALA A 36 -0.92 2.94 -3.48
N ASN A 37 -0.61 2.73 -4.74
CA ASN A 37 -0.59 1.41 -5.35
C ASN A 37 0.80 0.79 -5.20
N VAL A 38 0.91 -0.19 -4.31
CA VAL A 38 2.16 -0.92 -4.08
C VAL A 38 2.36 -1.92 -5.21
N THR A 39 3.51 -1.84 -5.86
CA THR A 39 4.01 -2.88 -6.77
C THR A 39 5.15 -3.61 -6.08
N LEU A 40 5.07 -4.92 -6.01
CA LEU A 40 6.12 -5.78 -5.48
C LEU A 40 6.43 -6.85 -6.51
N ASN A 41 7.66 -6.81 -7.04
CA ASN A 41 8.12 -7.77 -8.03
C ASN A 41 7.22 -7.88 -9.28
N GLY A 42 6.70 -6.75 -9.79
CA GLY A 42 5.79 -6.68 -10.93
C GLY A 42 4.32 -6.90 -10.61
N PHE A 43 3.99 -7.37 -9.43
CA PHE A 43 2.62 -7.46 -8.97
C PHE A 43 2.18 -6.15 -8.33
N SER A 44 1.07 -5.61 -8.79
CA SER A 44 0.58 -4.30 -8.33
C SER A 44 -0.73 -4.40 -7.56
N GLY A 45 -0.94 -3.42 -6.68
CA GLY A 45 -2.19 -3.22 -5.98
C GLY A 45 -2.60 -4.44 -5.15
N ARG A 46 -3.71 -5.07 -5.54
CA ARG A 46 -4.37 -6.13 -4.76
C ARG A 46 -3.65 -7.47 -4.71
N HIS A 47 -2.61 -7.65 -5.52
CA HIS A 47 -1.74 -8.84 -5.49
C HIS A 47 -0.73 -8.80 -4.34
N VAL A 48 -0.50 -7.60 -3.77
CA VAL A 48 0.40 -7.40 -2.63
C VAL A 48 -0.45 -7.17 -1.39
N LYS A 49 -0.29 -8.01 -0.37
CA LYS A 49 -1.03 -7.85 0.88
C LYS A 49 -0.24 -7.01 1.87
N ILE A 50 -0.94 -6.11 2.53
CA ILE A 50 -0.35 -5.22 3.54
C ILE A 50 -0.98 -5.55 4.87
N PHE A 51 -0.13 -5.65 5.90
CA PHE A 51 -0.52 -5.99 7.26
C PHE A 51 0.01 -4.94 8.23
N ILE A 52 -0.72 -4.75 9.32
CA ILE A 52 -0.23 -4.04 10.51
C ILE A 52 -0.28 -5.02 11.67
N ASP A 53 0.87 -5.31 12.28
CA ASP A 53 1.03 -6.31 13.34
C ASP A 53 0.41 -7.68 12.97
N GLY A 54 0.46 -8.03 11.67
CA GLY A 54 -0.07 -9.27 11.11
C GLY A 54 -1.58 -9.29 10.88
N VAL A 55 -2.30 -8.19 11.05
CA VAL A 55 -3.72 -8.05 10.68
C VAL A 55 -3.80 -7.40 9.29
N PRO A 56 -4.54 -7.98 8.33
CA PRO A 56 -4.69 -7.39 7.00
C PRO A 56 -5.26 -5.96 7.04
N MET A 57 -4.74 -5.09 6.19
CA MET A 57 -5.30 -3.76 5.98
C MET A 57 -6.51 -3.76 5.03
N ASP A 58 -6.87 -4.89 4.46
CA ASP A 58 -8.05 -5.05 3.61
C ASP A 58 -9.30 -4.60 4.38
N GLY A 59 -10.07 -3.68 3.82
CA GLY A 59 -11.28 -3.14 4.46
C GLY A 59 -11.04 -2.07 5.53
N MET A 60 -9.81 -1.65 5.79
CA MET A 60 -9.57 -0.45 6.58
C MET A 60 -10.04 0.79 5.81
N SER A 61 -10.40 1.84 6.54
CA SER A 61 -10.81 3.13 5.96
C SER A 61 -9.72 3.74 5.09
N SER A 62 -10.10 4.47 4.03
CA SER A 62 -9.21 5.26 3.19
C SER A 62 -8.40 6.30 3.99
N ALA A 63 -8.97 6.83 5.08
CA ALA A 63 -8.26 7.72 6.00
C ALA A 63 -6.98 7.08 6.59
N PHE A 64 -6.91 5.74 6.64
CA PHE A 64 -5.77 4.97 7.13
C PHE A 64 -4.97 4.32 5.96
N GLY A 65 -4.80 5.04 4.86
CA GLY A 65 -3.99 4.61 3.72
C GLY A 65 -2.48 4.76 3.96
N LEU A 66 -1.65 4.01 3.24
CA LEU A 66 -0.17 4.07 3.36
C LEU A 66 0.41 5.46 3.15
N ASN A 67 -0.20 6.28 2.29
CA ASN A 67 0.21 7.67 2.03
C ASN A 67 -0.19 8.65 3.16
N ASN A 68 -0.95 8.17 4.15
CA ASN A 68 -1.44 8.98 5.24
C ASN A 68 -0.78 8.63 6.56
N ILE A 69 -0.24 7.40 6.67
CA ILE A 69 0.35 6.90 7.92
C ILE A 69 1.76 7.45 8.08
N PRO A 70 2.04 8.23 9.16
CA PRO A 70 3.37 8.76 9.40
C PRO A 70 4.36 7.63 9.74
N VAL A 71 5.62 7.79 9.33
CA VAL A 71 6.71 6.82 9.60
C VAL A 71 6.83 6.51 11.10
N GLY A 72 6.48 7.47 11.96
CA GLY A 72 6.55 7.33 13.42
C GLY A 72 5.69 6.20 14.00
N LEU A 73 4.63 5.76 13.31
CA LEU A 73 3.78 4.65 13.71
C LEU A 73 4.55 3.31 13.68
N ALA A 74 5.41 3.13 12.70
CA ALA A 74 6.14 1.89 12.51
C ALA A 74 7.48 1.89 13.26
N LYS A 75 7.82 0.74 13.85
CA LYS A 75 9.17 0.42 14.29
C LYS A 75 10.02 -0.07 13.13
N ARG A 76 9.45 -0.95 12.32
CA ARG A 76 10.08 -1.49 11.12
C ARG A 76 9.02 -1.92 10.09
N VAL A 77 9.47 -2.06 8.85
CA VAL A 77 8.69 -2.62 7.75
C VAL A 77 9.37 -3.93 7.30
N GLU A 78 8.60 -5.00 7.29
CA GLU A 78 9.02 -6.33 6.83
C GLU A 78 8.42 -6.57 5.44
N VAL A 79 9.25 -6.96 4.46
CA VAL A 79 8.80 -7.28 3.10
C VAL A 79 9.13 -8.72 2.77
N TYR A 80 8.12 -9.47 2.40
CA TYR A 80 8.18 -10.87 2.02
C TYR A 80 8.01 -10.97 0.50
N LYS A 81 9.13 -11.06 -0.22
CA LYS A 81 9.18 -11.09 -1.70
C LYS A 81 8.92 -12.47 -2.30
N GLY A 82 9.07 -13.50 -1.51
CA GLY A 82 8.87 -14.89 -1.91
C GLY A 82 7.63 -15.49 -1.24
N VAL A 83 7.83 -16.62 -0.56
CA VAL A 83 6.80 -17.27 0.24
C VAL A 83 6.36 -16.35 1.37
N VAL A 84 5.06 -16.13 1.48
CA VAL A 84 4.47 -15.39 2.60
C VAL A 84 4.25 -16.36 3.76
N PRO A 85 4.83 -16.08 4.95
CA PRO A 85 4.64 -16.92 6.12
C PRO A 85 3.18 -17.14 6.44
N ILE A 86 2.81 -18.36 6.85
CA ILE A 86 1.41 -18.68 7.18
C ILE A 86 0.86 -17.82 8.33
N GLU A 87 1.76 -17.33 9.18
CA GLU A 87 1.44 -16.45 10.29
C GLU A 87 0.77 -15.13 9.86
N LEU A 88 1.00 -14.70 8.63
CA LEU A 88 0.29 -13.56 8.04
C LEU A 88 -1.05 -13.97 7.41
N GLY A 89 -1.24 -15.26 7.08
CA GLY A 89 -2.53 -15.80 6.64
C GLY A 89 -3.11 -15.14 5.40
N GLY A 90 -2.26 -14.69 4.46
CA GLY A 90 -2.71 -13.94 3.30
C GLY A 90 -2.89 -14.78 2.04
N ASP A 91 -3.79 -14.33 1.17
CA ASP A 91 -4.02 -14.78 -0.20
C ASP A 91 -3.19 -13.91 -1.19
N ALA A 92 -1.88 -13.75 -0.93
CA ALA A 92 -0.99 -12.88 -1.70
C ALA A 92 -0.22 -13.64 -2.76
N LEU A 93 -0.28 -13.22 -4.04
CA LEU A 93 0.56 -13.75 -5.12
C LEU A 93 1.87 -12.98 -5.26
N GLY A 94 1.83 -11.66 -5.10
CA GLY A 94 2.98 -10.77 -5.27
C GLY A 94 3.96 -10.81 -4.10
N GLY A 95 3.47 -11.16 -2.92
CA GLY A 95 4.16 -11.10 -1.66
C GLY A 95 3.41 -10.26 -0.62
N ALA A 96 4.04 -10.00 0.52
CA ALA A 96 3.41 -9.29 1.62
C ALA A 96 4.33 -8.23 2.22
N ILE A 97 3.72 -7.21 2.78
CA ILE A 97 4.37 -6.15 3.55
C ILE A 97 3.72 -6.12 4.93
N ASN A 98 4.50 -6.27 5.99
CA ASN A 98 4.02 -6.18 7.36
C ASN A 98 4.64 -4.96 8.06
N ILE A 99 3.79 -4.04 8.46
CA ILE A 99 4.15 -2.86 9.23
C ILE A 99 4.11 -3.28 10.70
N VAL A 100 5.26 -3.35 11.34
CA VAL A 100 5.36 -3.70 12.76
C VAL A 100 5.37 -2.42 13.58
N THR A 101 4.36 -2.24 14.43
CA THR A 101 4.27 -1.08 15.32
C THR A 101 5.26 -1.19 16.48
N ASP A 102 5.59 -0.07 17.08
CA ASP A 102 6.44 -0.09 18.27
C ASP A 102 5.58 -0.47 19.49
N ASN A 103 5.97 -1.56 20.11
CA ASN A 103 5.29 -2.13 21.28
C ASN A 103 6.24 -2.17 22.48
N SER A 104 7.12 -1.17 22.60
CA SER A 104 8.04 -1.07 23.74
C SER A 104 7.27 -0.87 25.06
N ARG A 105 7.90 -1.24 26.16
CA ARG A 105 7.31 -1.14 27.51
C ARG A 105 7.94 0.01 28.26
N CYS A 106 7.93 1.20 27.65
CA CYS A 106 8.52 2.40 28.21
C CYS A 106 7.48 3.52 28.32
N THR A 107 7.87 4.60 28.96
CA THR A 107 7.14 5.87 28.84
C THR A 107 7.77 6.66 27.72
N ARG A 108 7.00 6.96 26.69
CA ARG A 108 7.46 7.71 25.52
C ARG A 108 6.41 8.69 25.03
N VAL A 109 6.88 9.85 24.62
CA VAL A 109 6.06 10.86 23.94
C VAL A 109 6.84 11.35 22.72
N ASN A 110 6.21 11.33 21.56
CA ASN A 110 6.72 11.95 20.35
C ASN A 110 5.63 12.87 19.79
N ALA A 111 5.98 14.09 19.49
CA ALA A 111 5.10 15.04 18.81
C ALA A 111 5.84 15.70 17.66
N SER A 112 5.16 15.93 16.55
CA SER A 112 5.74 16.66 15.44
C SER A 112 4.68 17.41 14.65
N TYR A 113 5.10 18.54 14.09
CA TYR A 113 4.33 19.33 13.15
C TYR A 113 5.21 19.70 11.96
N SER A 114 4.65 19.63 10.76
CA SER A 114 5.33 20.09 9.56
C SER A 114 4.42 20.96 8.70
N PHE A 115 5.06 21.93 8.05
CA PHE A 115 4.45 22.81 7.07
C PHE A 115 5.27 22.76 5.78
N GLY A 116 4.58 22.74 4.63
CA GLY A 116 5.25 22.63 3.33
C GLY A 116 4.48 23.22 2.15
N SER A 117 5.05 23.07 0.97
CA SER A 117 4.45 23.51 -0.29
C SER A 117 3.02 22.99 -0.46
N PHE A 118 2.20 23.72 -1.23
CA PHE A 118 0.80 23.40 -1.51
C PHE A 118 -0.08 23.45 -0.25
N ASN A 119 0.26 24.36 0.67
CA ASN A 119 -0.42 24.51 1.96
C ASN A 119 -0.54 23.18 2.71
N THR A 120 0.56 22.41 2.73
CA THR A 120 0.58 21.08 3.33
C THR A 120 0.92 21.15 4.81
N HIS A 121 0.05 20.62 5.65
CA HIS A 121 0.24 20.51 7.10
C HIS A 121 0.14 19.06 7.53
N LYS A 122 1.12 18.59 8.31
CA LYS A 122 1.08 17.26 8.92
C LYS A 122 1.38 17.37 10.41
N THR A 123 0.50 16.83 11.22
CA THR A 123 0.66 16.74 12.67
C THR A 123 0.70 15.28 13.08
N ASN A 124 1.57 14.92 14.00
CA ASN A 124 1.63 13.59 14.60
C ASN A 124 1.92 13.70 16.08
N VAL A 125 1.16 12.94 16.89
CA VAL A 125 1.38 12.78 18.34
C VAL A 125 1.33 11.30 18.65
N TYR A 126 2.36 10.79 19.29
CA TYR A 126 2.41 9.44 19.84
C TYR A 126 2.80 9.52 21.32
N ALA A 127 2.01 8.91 22.17
CA ALA A 127 2.30 8.77 23.58
C ALA A 127 2.03 7.33 24.03
N GLU A 128 2.92 6.76 24.85
CA GLU A 128 2.68 5.49 25.50
C GLU A 128 3.23 5.47 26.93
N HIS A 129 2.57 4.71 27.77
CA HIS A 129 2.99 4.50 29.15
C HIS A 129 2.65 3.09 29.61
N THR A 130 3.62 2.44 30.26
CA THR A 130 3.41 1.17 30.93
C THR A 130 3.75 1.31 32.41
N THR A 131 2.79 1.08 33.27
CA THR A 131 3.01 1.10 34.71
C THR A 131 3.80 -0.12 35.18
N LYS A 132 4.46 -0.05 36.35
CA LYS A 132 5.14 -1.19 36.99
C LYS A 132 4.18 -2.37 37.27
N LYS A 133 2.88 -2.12 37.40
CA LYS A 133 1.86 -3.15 37.61
C LYS A 133 1.34 -3.75 36.29
N GLY A 134 1.90 -3.34 35.13
CA GLY A 134 1.54 -3.88 33.82
C GLY A 134 0.26 -3.26 33.22
N PHE A 135 -0.23 -2.14 33.69
CA PHE A 135 -1.24 -1.37 32.95
C PHE A 135 -0.58 -0.61 31.80
N TYR A 136 -1.12 -0.76 30.61
CA TYR A 136 -0.63 -0.16 29.38
C TYR A 136 -1.65 0.81 28.78
N VAL A 137 -1.19 1.96 28.34
CA VAL A 137 -1.98 2.91 27.56
C VAL A 137 -1.11 3.50 26.47
N SER A 138 -1.66 3.63 25.25
CA SER A 138 -1.02 4.39 24.18
C SER A 138 -2.04 5.14 23.33
N LEU A 139 -1.63 6.32 22.86
CA LEU A 139 -2.35 7.16 21.92
C LEU A 139 -1.45 7.44 20.73
N ASN A 140 -1.96 7.18 19.52
CA ASN A 140 -1.37 7.66 18.28
C ASN A 140 -2.42 8.50 17.55
N ALA A 141 -2.12 9.76 17.30
CA ALA A 141 -3.02 10.67 16.58
C ALA A 141 -2.23 11.41 15.50
N TYR A 142 -2.80 11.51 14.31
CA TYR A 142 -2.20 12.25 13.22
C TYR A 142 -3.24 12.92 12.34
N GLN A 143 -2.81 13.98 11.68
CA GLN A 143 -3.60 14.76 10.74
C GLN A 143 -2.73 15.09 9.54
N ASN A 144 -3.32 15.03 8.34
CA ASN A 144 -2.74 15.51 7.11
C ASN A 144 -3.73 16.45 6.42
N TYR A 145 -3.26 17.59 5.97
CA TYR A 145 -4.00 18.55 5.16
C TYR A 145 -3.14 19.03 4.01
N SER A 146 -3.74 19.20 2.83
CA SER A 146 -3.09 19.86 1.69
C SER A 146 -4.15 20.42 0.73
N ASP A 147 -3.90 21.59 0.18
CA ASP A 147 -4.70 22.10 -0.95
C ASP A 147 -4.40 21.32 -2.25
N ASN A 148 -3.24 20.64 -2.32
CA ASN A 148 -2.77 19.93 -3.52
C ASN A 148 -2.84 20.78 -4.80
N ASP A 149 -2.66 22.08 -4.67
CA ASP A 149 -2.80 23.07 -5.73
C ASP A 149 -1.54 23.25 -6.59
N TYR A 150 -0.73 22.19 -6.66
CA TYR A 150 0.49 22.20 -7.48
C TYR A 150 0.19 22.40 -8.97
N LYS A 151 1.19 22.94 -9.69
CA LYS A 151 1.12 23.15 -11.12
C LYS A 151 1.24 21.84 -11.89
N VAL A 152 0.45 21.68 -12.94
CA VAL A 152 0.50 20.58 -13.90
C VAL A 152 0.61 21.12 -15.30
N ASN A 153 1.18 20.33 -16.22
CA ASN A 153 1.24 20.67 -17.63
C ASN A 153 0.14 19.91 -18.38
N ILE A 154 -0.58 20.60 -19.21
CA ILE A 154 -1.63 20.06 -20.08
C ILE A 154 -1.28 20.30 -21.53
N ASP A 155 -1.63 19.37 -22.42
CA ASP A 155 -1.38 19.45 -23.86
C ASP A 155 -2.57 20.08 -24.60
N SER A 156 -3.76 20.02 -23.98
CA SER A 156 -4.99 20.60 -24.50
C SER A 156 -5.97 20.95 -23.37
N TYR A 157 -6.93 21.80 -23.67
CA TYR A 157 -8.06 22.07 -22.79
C TYR A 157 -9.34 22.33 -23.61
N THR A 158 -10.49 22.15 -22.98
CA THR A 158 -11.78 22.51 -23.57
C THR A 158 -12.04 23.99 -23.35
N LYS A 159 -12.14 24.74 -24.42
CA LYS A 159 -12.62 26.13 -24.40
C LYS A 159 -14.14 26.12 -24.49
N PHE A 160 -14.78 26.82 -23.58
CA PHE A 160 -16.22 27.06 -23.59
C PHE A 160 -16.52 28.38 -24.34
N ASN A 161 -17.26 28.29 -25.45
CA ASN A 161 -17.64 29.45 -26.25
C ASN A 161 -18.95 30.05 -25.73
N GLU A 162 -19.20 31.33 -26.03
CA GLU A 162 -20.40 32.05 -25.61
C GLU A 162 -21.69 31.48 -26.25
N ASP A 163 -21.59 30.85 -27.41
CA ASP A 163 -22.70 30.17 -28.09
C ASP A 163 -23.06 28.80 -27.47
N GLY A 164 -22.38 28.40 -26.40
CA GLY A 164 -22.57 27.12 -25.73
C GLY A 164 -21.81 25.96 -26.37
N SER A 165 -21.08 26.16 -27.45
CA SER A 165 -20.24 25.12 -28.06
C SER A 165 -18.94 24.93 -27.34
N ASN A 166 -18.34 23.72 -27.50
CA ASN A 166 -17.06 23.34 -26.91
C ASN A 166 -16.03 23.19 -28.02
N GLN A 167 -14.85 23.73 -27.80
CA GLN A 167 -13.71 23.58 -28.70
C GLN A 167 -12.52 23.01 -27.96
N GLU A 168 -11.93 21.95 -28.46
CA GLU A 168 -10.62 21.51 -27.99
C GLU A 168 -9.55 22.46 -28.53
N VAL A 169 -8.79 23.05 -27.59
CA VAL A 169 -7.63 23.89 -27.91
C VAL A 169 -6.39 23.12 -27.58
N LYS A 170 -5.57 22.77 -28.58
CA LYS A 170 -4.29 22.09 -28.42
C LYS A 170 -3.21 23.12 -28.15
N GLU A 171 -2.89 23.30 -26.89
CA GLU A 171 -1.90 24.25 -26.39
C GLU A 171 -1.23 23.73 -25.13
N ASN A 172 0.09 23.73 -25.13
CA ASN A 172 0.87 23.32 -23.93
C ASN A 172 0.82 24.44 -22.88
N LEU A 173 0.05 24.25 -21.83
CA LEU A 173 -0.11 25.19 -20.74
C LEU A 173 0.35 24.59 -19.41
N THR A 174 0.84 25.47 -18.54
CA THR A 174 1.07 25.15 -17.12
C THR A 174 -0.05 25.77 -16.30
N VAL A 175 -0.91 24.94 -15.74
CA VAL A 175 -2.09 25.35 -14.97
C VAL A 175 -1.98 24.88 -13.51
N ARG A 176 -2.68 25.56 -12.61
CA ARG A 176 -2.76 25.18 -11.20
C ARG A 176 -4.00 24.32 -10.96
N ARG A 177 -3.87 23.26 -10.18
CA ARG A 177 -5.02 22.50 -9.70
C ARG A 177 -5.88 23.39 -8.77
N PHE A 178 -7.20 23.25 -8.83
CA PHE A 178 -8.13 24.12 -8.09
C PHE A 178 -9.17 23.36 -7.26
N HIS A 179 -9.33 22.04 -7.49
CA HIS A 179 -10.30 21.19 -6.80
C HIS A 179 -9.65 19.87 -6.37
N ALA A 180 -8.63 19.96 -5.50
CA ALA A 180 -7.80 18.80 -5.11
C ALA A 180 -7.52 18.73 -3.61
N LYS A 181 -8.25 19.49 -2.77
CA LYS A 181 -8.06 19.51 -1.31
C LYS A 181 -8.20 18.12 -0.71
N TYR A 182 -7.34 17.86 0.24
CA TYR A 182 -7.36 16.67 1.05
C TYR A 182 -7.22 17.01 2.53
N HIS A 183 -7.99 16.34 3.35
CA HIS A 183 -7.89 16.43 4.80
C HIS A 183 -8.23 15.07 5.42
N ASN A 184 -7.37 14.56 6.32
CA ASN A 184 -7.72 13.44 7.17
C ASN A 184 -7.22 13.63 8.60
N GLU A 185 -7.92 13.00 9.52
CA GLU A 185 -7.60 12.92 10.94
C GLU A 185 -7.80 11.49 11.41
N VAL A 186 -6.85 10.97 12.18
CA VAL A 186 -6.92 9.64 12.77
C VAL A 186 -6.41 9.68 14.20
N ALA A 187 -7.13 9.01 15.09
CA ALA A 187 -6.69 8.75 16.46
C ALA A 187 -6.85 7.28 16.79
N ILE A 188 -5.81 6.65 17.36
CA ILE A 188 -5.77 5.25 17.79
C ILE A 188 -5.42 5.24 19.27
N LEU A 189 -6.38 4.85 20.11
CA LEU A 189 -6.21 4.65 21.54
C LEU A 189 -6.11 3.14 21.81
N LYS A 190 -5.08 2.70 22.54
CA LYS A 190 -5.00 1.32 23.04
C LYS A 190 -4.86 1.35 24.55
N ILE A 191 -5.64 0.52 25.22
CA ILE A 191 -5.65 0.36 26.69
C ILE A 191 -5.61 -1.11 27.02
N GLY A 192 -4.89 -1.50 28.04
CA GLY A 192 -4.88 -2.90 28.45
C GLY A 192 -3.86 -3.25 29.51
N ILE A 193 -3.53 -4.51 29.54
CA ILE A 193 -2.63 -5.09 30.53
C ILE A 193 -1.55 -5.93 29.85
N VAL A 194 -0.37 -5.90 30.43
CA VAL A 194 0.78 -6.70 29.99
C VAL A 194 1.38 -7.46 31.18
N ASP A 195 2.12 -8.55 30.86
CA ASP A 195 2.85 -9.37 31.84
C ASP A 195 1.97 -9.95 32.98
N LYS A 196 0.79 -10.47 32.59
CA LYS A 196 -0.08 -11.19 33.52
C LYS A 196 0.02 -12.71 33.32
N THR A 197 -0.37 -13.45 34.35
CA THR A 197 -0.34 -14.93 34.32
C THR A 197 -1.21 -15.50 33.17
N PHE A 198 -2.33 -14.85 32.84
CA PHE A 198 -3.26 -15.26 31.80
C PHE A 198 -3.03 -14.61 30.43
N ALA A 199 -2.25 -13.51 30.37
CA ALA A 199 -1.94 -12.81 29.12
C ALA A 199 -0.57 -12.11 29.22
N ASP A 200 0.31 -12.36 28.25
CA ASP A 200 1.53 -11.56 28.10
C ASP A 200 1.17 -10.16 27.57
N ARG A 201 0.08 -10.11 26.80
CA ARG A 201 -0.56 -8.86 26.32
C ARG A 201 -2.05 -9.07 26.10
N LEU A 202 -2.86 -8.19 26.66
CA LEU A 202 -4.29 -8.07 26.34
C LEU A 202 -4.62 -6.60 26.22
N LEU A 203 -4.89 -6.15 24.98
CA LEU A 203 -5.16 -4.75 24.66
C LEU A 203 -6.50 -4.63 23.95
N LEU A 204 -7.27 -3.64 24.36
CA LEU A 204 -8.42 -3.12 23.63
C LEU A 204 -8.00 -1.81 22.96
N GLY A 205 -8.24 -1.72 21.66
CA GLY A 205 -7.95 -0.54 20.86
C GLY A 205 -9.23 0.07 20.29
N PHE A 206 -9.20 1.37 20.08
CA PHE A 206 -10.24 2.12 19.38
C PHE A 206 -9.58 3.07 18.40
N MET A 207 -9.89 2.93 17.12
CA MET A 207 -9.47 3.86 16.08
C MET A 207 -10.68 4.66 15.61
N GLY A 208 -10.56 5.99 15.65
CA GLY A 208 -11.47 6.94 15.02
C GLY A 208 -10.76 7.64 13.86
N GLY A 209 -11.46 7.87 12.75
CA GLY A 209 -10.90 8.58 11.62
C GLY A 209 -11.93 9.32 10.81
N TYR A 210 -11.50 10.43 10.21
CA TYR A 210 -12.25 11.23 9.24
C TYR A 210 -11.40 11.52 8.02
N GLU A 211 -12.01 11.53 6.86
CA GLU A 211 -11.40 11.93 5.59
C GLU A 211 -12.36 12.82 4.79
N TYR A 212 -11.80 13.86 4.19
CA TYR A 212 -12.42 14.67 3.13
C TYR A 212 -11.48 14.74 1.93
N LYS A 213 -12.00 14.47 0.74
CA LYS A 213 -11.20 14.44 -0.48
C LYS A 213 -11.99 15.02 -1.65
N GLN A 214 -11.43 16.06 -2.28
CA GLN A 214 -11.87 16.57 -3.57
C GLN A 214 -11.24 15.76 -4.71
N THR A 215 -11.98 15.59 -5.80
CA THR A 215 -11.53 14.86 -7.00
C THR A 215 -11.46 15.81 -8.18
N GLN A 216 -10.24 16.22 -8.56
CA GLN A 216 -10.00 17.18 -9.65
C GLN A 216 -10.17 16.58 -11.04
N ASN A 217 -9.86 15.29 -11.21
CA ASN A 217 -9.85 14.62 -12.50
C ASN A 217 -10.14 13.12 -12.35
N ALA A 218 -10.50 12.48 -13.47
CA ALA A 218 -10.71 11.04 -13.57
C ALA A 218 -9.37 10.25 -13.51
N SER A 219 -9.37 9.01 -14.03
CA SER A 219 -8.16 8.18 -14.13
C SER A 219 -7.11 8.75 -15.11
N THR A 220 -7.52 9.67 -15.98
CA THR A 220 -6.66 10.48 -16.84
C THR A 220 -6.89 11.96 -16.56
N MET A 221 -6.02 12.84 -17.07
CA MET A 221 -6.20 14.29 -16.93
C MET A 221 -7.16 14.91 -17.96
N ASP A 222 -7.74 14.12 -18.85
CA ASP A 222 -8.63 14.61 -19.91
C ASP A 222 -10.02 15.00 -19.36
N TRP A 223 -10.44 14.39 -18.24
CA TRP A 223 -11.72 14.68 -17.57
C TRP A 223 -11.48 15.49 -16.31
N VAL A 224 -11.95 16.73 -16.33
CA VAL A 224 -11.76 17.71 -15.24
C VAL A 224 -13.04 17.87 -14.45
N TYR A 225 -12.91 17.82 -13.13
CA TYR A 225 -14.01 18.00 -12.19
C TYR A 225 -13.74 19.21 -11.30
N GLY A 226 -14.79 19.94 -10.96
CA GLY A 226 -14.70 21.12 -10.11
C GLY A 226 -15.56 21.07 -8.85
N ALA A 227 -16.39 20.03 -8.69
CA ALA A 227 -17.33 19.95 -7.58
C ALA A 227 -17.41 18.56 -6.91
N ARG A 228 -16.84 17.52 -7.49
CA ARG A 228 -16.87 16.16 -6.92
C ARG A 228 -16.05 16.05 -5.64
N TYR A 229 -16.62 15.40 -4.63
CA TYR A 229 -15.89 15.11 -3.39
C TYR A 229 -16.40 13.83 -2.71
N THR A 230 -15.59 13.29 -1.83
CA THR A 230 -15.93 12.18 -0.95
C THR A 230 -15.60 12.52 0.50
N THR A 231 -16.39 11.96 1.43
CA THR A 231 -16.06 11.93 2.85
C THR A 231 -16.14 10.53 3.40
N ALA A 232 -15.32 10.21 4.39
CA ALA A 232 -15.36 8.94 5.08
C ALA A 232 -15.16 9.14 6.59
N ASN A 233 -15.97 8.43 7.38
CA ASN A 233 -15.84 8.33 8.82
C ASN A 233 -15.60 6.87 9.20
N THR A 234 -14.75 6.65 10.19
CA THR A 234 -14.37 5.34 10.67
C THR A 234 -14.46 5.28 12.18
N LEU A 235 -15.03 4.23 12.70
CA LEU A 235 -14.89 3.80 14.09
C LEU A 235 -14.53 2.32 14.08
N MET A 236 -13.33 1.99 14.59
CA MET A 236 -12.80 0.62 14.51
C MET A 236 -12.27 0.15 15.87
N PRO A 237 -13.07 -0.60 16.66
CA PRO A 237 -12.56 -1.34 17.80
C PRO A 237 -11.54 -2.41 17.35
N GLN A 238 -10.57 -2.66 18.22
CA GLN A 238 -9.47 -3.59 18.00
C GLN A 238 -9.22 -4.44 19.24
N LEU A 239 -8.82 -5.69 19.06
CA LEU A 239 -8.41 -6.60 20.12
C LEU A 239 -7.03 -7.15 19.79
N THR A 240 -6.15 -7.16 20.79
CA THR A 240 -4.86 -7.87 20.76
C THR A 240 -4.76 -8.76 21.98
N TYR A 241 -4.60 -10.06 21.77
CA TYR A 241 -4.29 -11.03 22.81
C TYR A 241 -3.06 -11.82 22.42
N GLU A 242 -2.14 -11.97 23.35
CA GLU A 242 -0.92 -12.76 23.18
C GLU A 242 -0.58 -13.46 24.47
N LYS A 243 -0.29 -14.77 24.38
CA LYS A 243 0.14 -15.58 25.51
C LYS A 243 1.11 -16.65 25.10
N ARG A 244 2.23 -16.73 25.82
CA ARG A 244 3.16 -17.85 25.78
C ARG A 244 2.98 -18.67 27.05
N PHE A 245 2.42 -19.84 26.86
CA PHE A 245 2.18 -20.78 27.97
C PHE A 245 3.46 -21.56 28.28
N LYS A 246 3.75 -21.77 29.57
CA LYS A 246 4.87 -22.64 30.01
C LYS A 246 4.59 -24.13 29.79
N VAL A 247 3.31 -24.48 29.72
CA VAL A 247 2.81 -25.83 29.43
C VAL A 247 3.07 -26.14 27.94
N LEU A 248 3.18 -27.41 27.58
CA LEU A 248 3.42 -27.88 26.21
C LEU A 248 4.63 -27.21 25.51
N LYS A 249 5.76 -27.15 26.22
CA LYS A 249 7.04 -26.62 25.72
C LYS A 249 6.91 -25.21 25.08
N GLY A 250 6.11 -24.34 25.72
CA GLY A 250 6.01 -22.95 25.34
C GLY A 250 5.00 -22.69 24.23
N LEU A 251 3.85 -23.36 24.24
CA LEU A 251 2.73 -23.03 23.37
C LEU A 251 2.51 -21.53 23.32
N HIS A 252 2.60 -20.95 22.13
CA HIS A 252 2.34 -19.54 21.85
C HIS A 252 1.00 -19.39 21.15
N VAL A 253 0.12 -18.59 21.71
CA VAL A 253 -1.19 -18.27 21.14
C VAL A 253 -1.30 -16.76 20.98
N SER A 254 -1.76 -16.30 19.82
CA SER A 254 -2.11 -14.91 19.59
C SER A 254 -3.41 -14.77 18.81
N LEU A 255 -4.17 -13.74 19.14
CA LEU A 255 -5.39 -13.33 18.46
C LEU A 255 -5.33 -11.82 18.29
N ASN A 256 -5.33 -11.36 17.06
CA ASN A 256 -5.43 -9.94 16.72
C ASN A 256 -6.64 -9.74 15.80
N GLY A 257 -7.40 -8.70 16.04
CA GLY A 257 -8.55 -8.42 15.19
C GLY A 257 -9.03 -6.99 15.30
N ASN A 258 -9.81 -6.59 14.31
CA ASN A 258 -10.50 -5.32 14.24
C ASN A 258 -11.84 -5.46 13.53
N TYR A 259 -12.72 -4.48 13.76
CA TYR A 259 -13.99 -4.39 13.04
C TYR A 259 -14.31 -2.93 12.76
N ASN A 260 -14.41 -2.56 11.47
CA ASN A 260 -14.65 -1.19 11.03
C ASN A 260 -16.16 -0.92 10.84
N PHE A 261 -16.66 0.10 11.51
CA PHE A 261 -17.97 0.71 11.28
C PHE A 261 -17.81 1.94 10.39
N GLY A 262 -17.56 1.74 9.12
CA GLY A 262 -17.32 2.80 8.15
C GLY A 262 -18.62 3.45 7.67
N LYS A 263 -18.59 4.78 7.48
CA LYS A 263 -19.63 5.55 6.81
C LYS A 263 -18.98 6.45 5.79
N SER A 264 -19.47 6.45 4.55
CA SER A 264 -18.93 7.28 3.48
C SER A 264 -20.03 7.97 2.71
N TYR A 265 -19.67 9.11 2.12
CA TYR A 265 -20.54 9.89 1.26
C TYR A 265 -19.78 10.31 0.01
N SER A 266 -20.36 10.06 -1.15
CA SER A 266 -19.83 10.48 -2.46
C SER A 266 -20.83 11.42 -3.12
N ALA A 267 -20.37 12.59 -3.53
CA ALA A 267 -21.16 13.62 -4.17
C ALA A 267 -20.65 13.98 -5.56
N ASP A 268 -21.57 13.95 -6.52
CA ASP A 268 -21.38 14.42 -7.90
C ASP A 268 -22.70 15.08 -8.35
N THR A 269 -22.84 16.36 -8.08
CA THR A 269 -24.13 17.07 -8.21
C THR A 269 -24.09 18.30 -9.09
N ALA A 270 -22.92 18.70 -9.59
CA ALA A 270 -22.78 19.89 -10.40
C ALA A 270 -23.50 19.74 -11.74
N SER A 271 -24.24 20.76 -12.14
CA SER A 271 -24.91 20.86 -13.46
C SER A 271 -24.07 21.68 -14.45
N CYS A 272 -22.75 21.50 -14.40
CA CYS A 272 -21.79 22.14 -15.30
C CYS A 272 -20.59 21.25 -15.57
N ASN A 273 -19.93 21.49 -16.70
CA ASN A 273 -18.62 20.96 -17.02
C ASN A 273 -17.55 21.97 -16.59
N TYR A 274 -16.39 21.48 -16.22
CA TYR A 274 -15.23 22.30 -15.88
C TYR A 274 -14.08 22.05 -16.85
N ASN A 275 -13.22 23.05 -17.03
CA ASN A 275 -11.96 22.89 -17.73
C ASN A 275 -10.75 23.14 -16.81
N TRP A 276 -9.53 22.92 -17.31
CA TRP A 276 -8.31 23.12 -16.54
C TRP A 276 -8.00 24.58 -16.17
N LEU A 277 -8.68 25.53 -16.80
CA LEU A 277 -8.57 26.96 -16.46
C LEU A 277 -9.51 27.36 -15.31
N GLY A 278 -10.27 26.41 -14.75
CA GLY A 278 -11.26 26.67 -13.69
C GLY A 278 -12.56 27.29 -14.19
N GLN A 279 -12.74 27.39 -15.50
CA GLN A 279 -13.97 27.87 -16.09
C GLN A 279 -15.03 26.77 -16.06
N SER A 280 -16.29 27.16 -15.99
CA SER A 280 -17.43 26.25 -15.99
C SER A 280 -18.43 26.62 -17.07
N GLN A 281 -19.09 25.61 -17.63
CA GLN A 281 -20.18 25.76 -18.59
C GLN A 281 -21.39 24.95 -18.10
N PRO A 282 -22.59 25.55 -18.01
CA PRO A 282 -23.80 24.80 -17.67
C PRO A 282 -24.07 23.66 -18.64
N LYS A 283 -24.58 22.56 -18.13
CA LYS A 283 -25.04 21.40 -18.89
C LYS A 283 -26.46 20.99 -18.48
N GLY A 284 -27.20 20.39 -19.40
CA GLY A 284 -28.62 20.08 -19.22
C GLY A 284 -28.92 18.95 -18.20
N VAL A 285 -27.87 18.23 -17.74
CA VAL A 285 -28.01 17.11 -16.81
C VAL A 285 -27.05 17.31 -15.65
N PRO A 286 -27.47 17.00 -14.42
CA PRO A 286 -26.58 17.07 -13.25
C PRO A 286 -25.56 15.93 -13.23
N GLY A 287 -24.48 16.13 -12.45
CA GLY A 287 -23.36 15.21 -12.29
C GLY A 287 -22.24 15.43 -13.31
N GLU A 288 -21.00 15.54 -12.88
CA GLU A 288 -19.83 15.72 -13.75
C GLU A 288 -19.44 14.41 -14.44
N LEU A 289 -19.48 13.28 -13.72
CA LEU A 289 -19.32 11.92 -14.25
C LEU A 289 -20.64 11.15 -14.20
N SER A 290 -21.30 11.16 -13.04
CA SER A 290 -22.59 10.51 -12.84
C SER A 290 -23.31 11.20 -11.67
N TYR A 291 -24.55 11.67 -11.92
CA TYR A 291 -25.32 12.33 -10.87
C TYR A 291 -25.48 11.41 -9.64
N MET A 292 -24.91 11.81 -8.51
CA MET A 292 -24.81 10.93 -7.35
C MET A 292 -24.81 11.70 -6.03
N LYS A 293 -25.59 11.20 -5.07
CA LYS A 293 -25.58 11.55 -3.64
C LYS A 293 -25.59 10.24 -2.82
N TYR A 294 -24.53 9.47 -2.96
CA TYR A 294 -24.48 8.11 -2.43
C TYR A 294 -23.92 8.10 -1.01
N ARG A 295 -24.75 7.66 -0.06
CA ARG A 295 -24.40 7.39 1.33
C ARG A 295 -24.31 5.90 1.54
N TYR A 296 -23.16 5.40 1.98
CA TYR A 296 -22.99 3.98 2.22
C TYR A 296 -22.26 3.70 3.53
N ARG A 297 -22.45 2.48 4.00
CA ARG A 297 -21.80 1.93 5.19
C ARG A 297 -21.03 0.70 4.77
N ASP A 298 -19.76 0.68 5.12
CA ASP A 298 -18.87 -0.47 4.93
C ASP A 298 -18.56 -1.06 6.32
N HIS A 299 -19.05 -2.26 6.58
CA HIS A 299 -18.77 -3.01 7.78
C HIS A 299 -17.72 -4.07 7.42
N ASN A 300 -16.49 -3.88 7.88
CA ASN A 300 -15.37 -4.71 7.51
C ASN A 300 -14.68 -5.25 8.77
N GLY A 301 -14.50 -6.57 8.84
CA GLY A 301 -13.78 -7.22 9.92
C GLY A 301 -12.51 -7.89 9.43
N ALA A 302 -11.46 -7.89 10.25
CA ALA A 302 -10.29 -8.70 10.05
C ALA A 302 -9.84 -9.29 11.38
N ALA A 303 -9.54 -10.60 11.40
CA ALA A 303 -9.01 -11.28 12.57
C ALA A 303 -7.93 -12.29 12.14
N ASN A 304 -6.86 -12.36 12.91
CA ASN A 304 -5.79 -13.34 12.73
C ASN A 304 -5.56 -14.09 14.03
N PHE A 305 -5.85 -15.38 14.00
CA PHE A 305 -5.53 -16.33 15.09
C PHE A 305 -4.27 -17.09 14.73
N ARG A 306 -3.37 -17.27 15.70
CA ARG A 306 -2.14 -18.06 15.54
C ARG A 306 -1.90 -18.91 16.77
N MET A 307 -1.42 -20.10 16.51
CA MET A 307 -0.95 -21.04 17.53
C MET A 307 0.36 -21.64 17.06
N ALA A 308 1.38 -21.63 17.92
CA ALA A 308 2.66 -22.27 17.63
C ALA A 308 3.07 -23.17 18.78
N LEU A 309 3.48 -24.40 18.46
CA LEU A 309 4.02 -25.43 19.35
C LEU A 309 5.49 -25.65 19.03
N PHE A 310 6.31 -25.91 20.06
CA PHE A 310 7.74 -26.19 19.95
C PHE A 310 8.03 -27.59 20.50
N PRO A 311 7.74 -28.68 19.73
CA PRO A 311 7.81 -30.06 20.23
C PRO A 311 9.22 -30.48 20.61
N ALA A 312 10.25 -29.95 19.94
CA ALA A 312 11.66 -30.18 20.24
C ALA A 312 12.50 -28.95 19.88
N ASP A 313 13.76 -28.92 20.28
CA ASP A 313 14.69 -27.86 19.92
C ASP A 313 14.84 -27.75 18.40
N GLY A 314 14.74 -26.51 17.91
CA GLY A 314 14.77 -26.24 16.47
C GLY A 314 13.53 -26.65 15.70
N GLN A 315 12.48 -27.18 16.33
CA GLN A 315 11.24 -27.58 15.67
C GLN A 315 10.07 -26.72 16.11
N SER A 316 9.21 -26.32 15.14
CA SER A 316 7.93 -25.70 15.46
C SER A 316 6.84 -26.16 14.50
N VAL A 317 5.64 -26.33 15.05
CA VAL A 317 4.40 -26.53 14.31
C VAL A 317 3.52 -25.33 14.56
N SER A 318 3.07 -24.68 13.48
CA SER A 318 2.25 -23.47 13.58
C SER A 318 0.95 -23.65 12.82
N LEU A 319 -0.16 -23.24 13.44
CA LEU A 319 -1.48 -23.07 12.84
C LEU A 319 -1.80 -21.58 12.82
N SER A 320 -2.25 -21.09 11.69
CA SER A 320 -2.74 -19.71 11.56
C SER A 320 -4.06 -19.71 10.78
N SER A 321 -5.02 -18.89 11.22
CA SER A 321 -6.26 -18.68 10.50
C SER A 321 -6.58 -17.20 10.45
N THR A 322 -6.77 -16.66 9.24
CA THR A 322 -7.12 -15.26 9.01
C THR A 322 -8.51 -15.19 8.42
N LEU A 323 -9.41 -14.49 9.12
CA LEU A 323 -10.74 -14.15 8.69
C LEU A 323 -10.76 -12.70 8.20
N THR A 324 -11.38 -12.44 7.04
CA THR A 324 -11.75 -11.10 6.61
C THR A 324 -13.20 -11.09 6.17
N THR A 325 -13.95 -10.08 6.61
CA THR A 325 -15.36 -9.88 6.24
C THR A 325 -15.54 -8.51 5.63
N PHE A 326 -16.49 -8.40 4.72
CA PHE A 326 -16.93 -7.17 4.10
C PHE A 326 -18.44 -7.18 3.97
N SER A 327 -19.08 -6.06 4.28
CA SER A 327 -20.50 -5.84 4.01
C SER A 327 -20.70 -4.37 3.65
N ARG A 328 -21.30 -4.11 2.48
CA ARG A 328 -21.67 -2.77 2.03
C ARG A 328 -23.16 -2.66 1.88
N SER A 329 -23.75 -1.66 2.56
CA SER A 329 -25.10 -1.19 2.34
C SER A 329 -25.11 0.30 2.06
N GLY A 330 -26.00 0.79 1.20
CA GLY A 330 -26.00 2.20 0.89
C GLY A 330 -27.23 2.66 0.08
N LYS A 331 -27.53 3.96 0.18
CA LYS A 331 -28.62 4.63 -0.53
C LYS A 331 -28.08 5.79 -1.34
N ASP A 332 -28.45 5.84 -2.61
CA ASP A 332 -28.28 7.01 -3.45
C ASP A 332 -29.60 7.79 -3.52
N GLU A 333 -29.57 9.09 -3.20
CA GLU A 333 -30.74 9.96 -3.25
C GLU A 333 -31.14 10.30 -4.69
N THR A 334 -30.28 10.00 -5.66
CA THR A 334 -30.46 10.37 -7.07
C THR A 334 -30.80 9.20 -7.98
N ALA A 335 -30.48 7.97 -7.56
CA ALA A 335 -30.70 6.76 -8.34
C ALA A 335 -30.93 5.56 -7.44
N TYR A 336 -31.65 4.56 -7.92
CA TYR A 336 -31.81 3.29 -7.23
C TYR A 336 -30.47 2.54 -7.17
N LYS A 337 -30.11 2.07 -5.97
CA LYS A 337 -28.97 1.19 -5.73
C LYS A 337 -29.48 -0.03 -4.94
N PRO A 338 -29.39 -1.24 -5.51
CA PRO A 338 -29.91 -2.45 -4.83
C PRO A 338 -29.24 -2.73 -3.49
N THR A 339 -28.01 -2.25 -3.26
CA THR A 339 -27.28 -2.37 -1.98
C THR A 339 -27.97 -1.71 -0.79
N TYR A 340 -29.02 -0.92 -1.00
CA TYR A 340 -29.81 -0.36 0.10
C TYR A 340 -30.65 -1.44 0.80
N GLU A 341 -31.29 -2.32 0.05
CA GLU A 341 -32.16 -3.39 0.54
C GLU A 341 -31.39 -4.72 0.67
N HIS A 342 -30.42 -4.93 -0.21
CA HIS A 342 -29.64 -6.16 -0.32
C HIS A 342 -28.12 -5.84 -0.21
N PRO A 343 -27.53 -5.87 0.99
CA PRO A 343 -26.12 -5.61 1.16
C PRO A 343 -25.23 -6.57 0.36
N SER A 344 -24.19 -6.06 -0.26
CA SER A 344 -23.14 -6.91 -0.83
C SER A 344 -22.22 -7.38 0.27
N GLN A 345 -22.01 -8.69 0.40
CA GLN A 345 -21.24 -9.29 1.46
C GLN A 345 -20.16 -10.24 0.94
N SER A 346 -19.05 -10.30 1.64
CA SER A 346 -18.04 -11.34 1.41
C SER A 346 -17.37 -11.75 2.72
N MET A 347 -17.03 -13.03 2.81
CA MET A 347 -16.25 -13.62 3.90
C MET A 347 -15.13 -14.46 3.32
N LYS A 348 -13.90 -14.20 3.73
CA LYS A 348 -12.71 -14.98 3.35
C LYS A 348 -12.08 -15.58 4.60
N ILE A 349 -11.70 -16.84 4.53
CA ILE A 349 -10.94 -17.53 5.55
C ILE A 349 -9.70 -18.16 4.88
N VAL A 350 -8.53 -17.85 5.39
CA VAL A 350 -7.28 -18.48 4.98
C VAL A 350 -6.66 -19.15 6.18
N THR A 351 -6.63 -20.48 6.18
CA THR A 351 -6.07 -21.29 7.26
C THR A 351 -4.82 -22.00 6.78
N GLY A 352 -3.73 -21.85 7.50
CA GLY A 352 -2.44 -22.46 7.17
C GLY A 352 -1.90 -23.32 8.31
N LEU A 353 -1.31 -24.45 7.96
CA LEU A 353 -0.53 -25.31 8.85
C LEU A 353 0.90 -25.37 8.33
N SER A 354 1.89 -25.17 9.20
CA SER A 354 3.31 -25.28 8.84
C SER A 354 4.10 -26.09 9.84
N TYR A 355 5.12 -26.77 9.34
CA TYR A 355 6.21 -27.34 10.12
C TYR A 355 7.50 -26.65 9.74
N LYS A 356 8.26 -26.21 10.73
CA LYS A 356 9.56 -25.58 10.57
C LYS A 356 10.62 -26.35 11.34
N TYR A 357 11.78 -26.53 10.72
CA TYR A 357 12.95 -27.14 11.30
C TYR A 357 14.17 -26.22 11.16
N ASP A 358 14.86 -25.97 12.25
CA ASP A 358 16.12 -25.24 12.32
C ASP A 358 17.23 -26.18 12.80
N TYR A 359 18.19 -26.48 11.93
CA TYR A 359 19.34 -27.29 12.25
C TYR A 359 20.48 -26.40 12.71
N LYS A 360 20.57 -26.18 14.03
CA LYS A 360 21.69 -25.51 14.74
C LYS A 360 22.05 -24.14 14.13
N GLY A 361 21.07 -23.40 13.59
CA GLY A 361 21.29 -22.11 12.94
C GLY A 361 22.07 -22.16 11.61
N LYS A 362 22.37 -23.38 11.09
CA LYS A 362 23.05 -23.56 9.80
C LYS A 362 22.09 -23.76 8.64
N TRP A 363 20.97 -24.40 8.91
CA TRP A 363 19.95 -24.68 7.91
C TRP A 363 18.57 -24.56 8.53
N ASN A 364 17.73 -23.75 7.93
CA ASN A 364 16.36 -23.55 8.34
C ASN A 364 15.44 -23.91 7.16
N THR A 365 14.47 -24.77 7.40
CA THR A 365 13.50 -25.18 6.37
C THR A 365 12.09 -25.18 6.94
N SER A 366 11.11 -24.90 6.11
CA SER A 366 9.69 -24.95 6.46
C SER A 366 8.87 -25.48 5.30
N ALA A 367 7.89 -26.33 5.60
CA ALA A 367 6.85 -26.75 4.67
C ALA A 367 5.49 -26.35 5.22
N PHE A 368 4.55 -26.02 4.34
CA PHE A 368 3.22 -25.56 4.75
C PHE A 368 2.15 -25.89 3.71
N VAL A 369 0.94 -25.98 4.22
CA VAL A 369 -0.29 -26.10 3.42
C VAL A 369 -1.24 -24.97 3.83
N LYS A 370 -2.00 -24.44 2.86
CA LYS A 370 -3.00 -23.39 3.05
C LYS A 370 -4.34 -23.84 2.47
N HIS A 371 -5.40 -23.58 3.21
CA HIS A 371 -6.78 -23.72 2.75
C HIS A 371 -7.40 -22.34 2.62
N TYR A 372 -8.03 -22.07 1.49
CA TYR A 372 -8.67 -20.80 1.17
C TYR A 372 -10.17 -21.04 1.00
N MET A 373 -11.00 -20.30 1.71
CA MET A 373 -12.45 -20.29 1.56
C MET A 373 -12.91 -18.87 1.27
N ASN A 374 -13.82 -18.72 0.32
CA ASN A 374 -14.46 -17.46 -0.01
C ASN A 374 -15.95 -17.67 -0.16
N HIS A 375 -16.73 -16.88 0.57
CA HIS A 375 -18.19 -16.85 0.51
C HIS A 375 -18.65 -15.46 0.10
N LEU A 376 -19.54 -15.38 -0.88
CA LEU A 376 -20.03 -14.14 -1.49
C LEU A 376 -21.56 -14.16 -1.48
N GLU A 377 -22.16 -13.04 -1.09
CA GLU A 377 -23.58 -12.77 -1.23
C GLU A 377 -23.80 -11.38 -1.81
N ALA A 378 -24.66 -11.27 -2.81
CA ALA A 378 -25.03 -10.00 -3.42
C ALA A 378 -26.35 -10.11 -4.16
N TYR A 379 -27.00 -8.97 -4.36
CA TYR A 379 -28.17 -8.85 -5.23
C TYR A 379 -27.74 -8.06 -6.47
N LEU A 380 -27.64 -8.75 -7.58
CA LEU A 380 -27.05 -8.19 -8.79
C LEU A 380 -27.69 -8.79 -10.05
N ASP A 381 -27.54 -8.08 -11.16
CA ASP A 381 -27.82 -8.62 -12.48
C ASP A 381 -26.53 -9.20 -13.06
N PRO A 382 -26.45 -10.50 -13.32
CA PRO A 382 -25.26 -11.15 -13.88
C PRO A 382 -24.87 -10.62 -15.27
N GLU A 383 -25.83 -10.10 -16.02
CA GLU A 383 -25.63 -9.54 -17.36
C GLU A 383 -25.36 -8.02 -17.34
N GLY A 384 -25.37 -7.40 -16.14
CA GLY A 384 -25.08 -5.98 -15.94
C GLY A 384 -26.26 -5.04 -16.29
N GLY A 385 -27.47 -5.57 -16.41
CA GLY A 385 -28.70 -4.82 -16.66
C GLY A 385 -29.48 -4.48 -15.38
N ILE A 386 -30.79 -4.65 -15.41
CA ILE A 386 -31.73 -4.31 -14.33
C ILE A 386 -32.44 -5.52 -13.75
N ASN A 387 -32.14 -6.72 -14.23
CA ASN A 387 -32.76 -7.98 -13.77
C ASN A 387 -32.02 -8.51 -12.54
N TYR A 388 -32.15 -7.83 -11.42
CA TYR A 388 -31.49 -8.19 -10.17
C TYR A 388 -32.00 -9.49 -9.59
N GLN A 389 -31.06 -10.33 -9.13
CA GLN A 389 -31.36 -11.59 -8.46
C GLN A 389 -30.35 -11.86 -7.32
N ASP A 390 -30.74 -12.69 -6.38
CA ASP A 390 -29.85 -13.15 -5.32
C ASP A 390 -28.72 -13.98 -5.91
N PHE A 391 -27.52 -13.59 -5.58
CA PHE A 391 -26.27 -14.28 -5.94
C PHE A 391 -25.59 -14.74 -4.66
N SER A 392 -25.34 -16.03 -4.54
CA SER A 392 -24.55 -16.60 -3.44
C SER A 392 -23.58 -17.63 -4.01
N ASN A 393 -22.31 -17.54 -3.63
CA ASN A 393 -21.28 -18.45 -4.10
C ASN A 393 -20.25 -18.73 -2.99
N THR A 394 -20.00 -20.02 -2.74
CA THR A 394 -18.94 -20.47 -1.83
C THR A 394 -17.90 -21.26 -2.59
N THR A 395 -16.64 -20.86 -2.49
CA THR A 395 -15.52 -21.52 -3.15
C THR A 395 -14.45 -21.91 -2.14
N SER A 396 -13.75 -23.00 -2.43
CA SER A 396 -12.72 -23.57 -1.56
C SER A 396 -11.55 -24.06 -2.40
N TYR A 397 -10.32 -23.74 -1.97
CA TYR A 397 -9.10 -24.05 -2.69
C TYR A 397 -7.97 -24.43 -1.72
N TRP A 398 -6.97 -25.15 -2.24
CA TRP A 398 -5.77 -25.53 -1.50
C TRP A 398 -4.52 -25.00 -2.20
N GLY A 399 -3.59 -24.57 -1.38
CA GLY A 399 -2.24 -24.19 -1.80
C GLY A 399 -1.23 -24.71 -0.81
N GLY A 400 0.05 -24.52 -1.13
CA GLY A 400 1.10 -24.94 -0.23
C GLY A 400 2.47 -24.62 -0.80
N GLY A 401 3.49 -24.85 0.02
CA GLY A 401 4.83 -24.53 -0.40
C GLY A 401 5.90 -24.97 0.59
N TRP A 402 7.09 -24.63 0.21
CA TRP A 402 8.29 -24.95 0.95
C TRP A 402 9.29 -23.80 0.84
N ALA A 403 10.00 -23.51 1.91
CA ALA A 403 11.07 -22.53 1.94
C ALA A 403 12.26 -23.05 2.75
N SER A 404 13.47 -22.81 2.26
CA SER A 404 14.71 -23.23 2.91
C SER A 404 15.75 -22.11 2.86
N THR A 405 16.47 -21.95 3.95
CA THR A 405 17.58 -21.01 4.07
C THR A 405 18.79 -21.78 4.57
N TYR A 406 19.88 -21.69 3.84
CA TYR A 406 21.19 -22.22 4.23
C TYR A 406 22.13 -21.05 4.56
N PHE A 407 22.76 -21.12 5.74
CA PHE A 407 23.72 -20.11 6.20
C PHE A 407 25.14 -20.60 5.91
N TRP A 408 25.75 -20.02 4.88
CA TRP A 408 27.13 -20.32 4.51
C TRP A 408 28.08 -19.44 5.35
N GLY A 409 28.63 -20.04 6.40
CA GLY A 409 29.43 -19.30 7.37
C GLY A 409 28.58 -18.29 8.15
N ARG A 410 29.23 -17.19 8.58
CA ARG A 410 28.58 -16.15 9.40
C ARG A 410 27.97 -15.03 8.57
N HIS A 411 28.35 -14.91 7.29
CA HIS A 411 28.14 -13.70 6.52
C HIS A 411 27.24 -13.90 5.29
N THR A 412 26.98 -15.13 4.87
CA THR A 412 26.21 -15.40 3.66
C THR A 412 25.06 -16.33 3.93
N GLN A 413 23.88 -16.01 3.39
CA GLN A 413 22.70 -16.87 3.41
C GLN A 413 22.15 -17.03 2.00
N LEU A 414 21.85 -18.28 1.66
CA LEU A 414 21.16 -18.66 0.43
C LEU A 414 19.73 -19.09 0.79
N ARG A 415 18.74 -18.57 0.08
CA ARG A 415 17.33 -18.95 0.25
C ARG A 415 16.79 -19.49 -1.05
N LEU A 416 16.02 -20.56 -0.94
CA LEU A 416 15.25 -21.17 -2.03
C LEU A 416 13.83 -21.39 -1.52
N SER A 417 12.84 -21.06 -2.35
CA SER A 417 11.44 -21.31 -1.99
C SER A 417 10.59 -21.60 -3.22
N TYR A 418 9.55 -22.41 -2.98
CA TYR A 418 8.47 -22.71 -3.91
C TYR A 418 7.13 -22.57 -3.21
N GLU A 419 6.14 -21.99 -3.89
CA GLU A 419 4.76 -21.91 -3.42
C GLU A 419 3.79 -22.02 -4.57
N TYR A 420 2.81 -22.91 -4.45
CA TYR A 420 1.57 -22.84 -5.19
C TYR A 420 0.60 -21.96 -4.38
N ALA A 421 0.44 -20.73 -4.81
CA ALA A 421 -0.34 -19.71 -4.14
C ALA A 421 -1.65 -19.39 -4.89
N LEU A 422 -2.66 -18.97 -4.14
CA LEU A 422 -3.93 -18.48 -4.70
C LEU A 422 -4.19 -17.06 -4.21
N ARG A 423 -4.89 -16.27 -5.04
CA ARG A 423 -5.47 -14.98 -4.68
C ARG A 423 -6.96 -14.97 -4.97
N LEU A 424 -7.73 -14.70 -3.94
CA LEU A 424 -9.17 -14.54 -4.06
C LEU A 424 -9.48 -13.09 -4.51
N PRO A 425 -10.48 -12.87 -5.39
CA PRO A 425 -10.90 -11.52 -5.76
C PRO A 425 -11.26 -10.69 -4.53
N THR A 426 -10.96 -9.41 -4.55
CA THR A 426 -11.32 -8.48 -3.47
C THR A 426 -12.77 -8.04 -3.59
N SER A 427 -13.37 -7.56 -2.48
CA SER A 427 -14.74 -7.03 -2.49
C SER A 427 -14.91 -5.87 -3.47
N ARG A 428 -13.86 -5.04 -3.65
CA ARG A 428 -13.87 -3.94 -4.62
C ARG A 428 -13.84 -4.43 -6.07
N GLU A 429 -13.12 -5.52 -6.36
CA GLU A 429 -13.13 -6.14 -7.71
C GLU A 429 -14.49 -6.78 -8.00
N LEU A 430 -15.14 -7.38 -6.99
CA LEU A 430 -16.42 -8.06 -7.14
C LEU A 430 -17.60 -7.09 -7.19
N PHE A 431 -17.60 -6.05 -6.34
CA PHE A 431 -18.77 -5.18 -6.11
C PHE A 431 -18.54 -3.72 -6.52
N GLY A 432 -17.32 -3.37 -6.98
CA GLY A 432 -16.97 -2.00 -7.39
C GLY A 432 -16.65 -1.07 -6.23
N SER A 433 -16.44 0.20 -6.56
CA SER A 433 -16.23 1.30 -5.61
C SER A 433 -17.53 2.06 -5.37
N GLY A 434 -17.68 2.62 -4.17
CA GLY A 434 -18.89 3.39 -3.83
C GLY A 434 -19.01 4.73 -4.57
N ASP A 435 -17.93 5.18 -5.22
CA ASP A 435 -17.86 6.45 -5.97
C ASP A 435 -18.07 6.28 -7.49
N ASP A 436 -18.46 5.08 -7.94
CA ASP A 436 -18.70 4.70 -9.34
C ASP A 436 -17.48 4.85 -10.30
N ILE A 437 -16.29 5.05 -9.73
CA ILE A 437 -15.05 5.09 -10.52
C ILE A 437 -14.63 3.68 -10.96
N GLU A 438 -14.97 2.66 -10.17
CA GLU A 438 -14.70 1.26 -10.48
C GLU A 438 -15.96 0.42 -10.42
N ARG A 439 -16.28 -0.27 -11.52
CA ARG A 439 -17.39 -1.21 -11.63
C ARG A 439 -16.96 -2.60 -11.14
N GLY A 440 -17.86 -3.27 -10.41
CA GLY A 440 -17.63 -4.63 -9.96
C GLY A 440 -17.79 -5.65 -11.08
N ASN A 441 -17.18 -6.83 -10.86
CA ASN A 441 -17.35 -8.01 -11.69
C ASN A 441 -17.42 -9.25 -10.79
N SER A 442 -18.64 -9.72 -10.54
CA SER A 442 -18.92 -10.88 -9.68
C SER A 442 -18.50 -12.22 -10.28
N ASN A 443 -18.21 -12.26 -11.60
CA ASN A 443 -17.81 -13.47 -12.33
C ASN A 443 -16.30 -13.75 -12.27
N LEU A 444 -15.53 -12.97 -11.51
CA LEU A 444 -14.08 -13.15 -11.39
C LEU A 444 -13.73 -14.49 -10.75
N LYS A 445 -12.85 -15.22 -11.43
CA LYS A 445 -12.23 -16.45 -10.90
C LYS A 445 -11.01 -16.10 -10.06
N PRO A 446 -10.71 -16.87 -9.01
CA PRO A 446 -9.45 -16.74 -8.29
C PRO A 446 -8.24 -16.97 -9.20
N GLU A 447 -7.19 -16.23 -8.94
CA GLU A 447 -5.90 -16.44 -9.59
C GLU A 447 -5.13 -17.55 -8.88
N SER A 448 -4.37 -18.32 -9.62
CA SER A 448 -3.40 -19.28 -9.05
C SER A 448 -2.01 -19.04 -9.65
N SER A 449 -0.96 -19.30 -8.87
CA SER A 449 0.41 -19.05 -9.29
C SER A 449 1.39 -20.10 -8.76
N ASN A 450 2.28 -20.57 -9.64
CA ASN A 450 3.49 -21.30 -9.27
C ASN A 450 4.64 -20.29 -9.11
N ASN A 451 5.20 -20.21 -7.92
CA ASN A 451 6.21 -19.23 -7.55
C ASN A 451 7.50 -19.91 -7.13
N VAL A 452 8.60 -19.62 -7.82
CA VAL A 452 9.97 -20.05 -7.44
C VAL A 452 10.79 -18.79 -7.13
N ASN A 453 11.49 -18.79 -5.98
CA ASN A 453 12.34 -17.67 -5.62
C ASN A 453 13.69 -18.19 -5.12
N ILE A 454 14.76 -17.54 -5.58
CA ILE A 454 16.14 -17.79 -5.16
C ILE A 454 16.73 -16.45 -4.72
N SER A 455 17.34 -16.38 -3.54
CA SER A 455 18.00 -15.15 -3.10
C SER A 455 19.25 -15.41 -2.29
N VAL A 456 20.20 -14.52 -2.41
CA VAL A 456 21.46 -14.50 -1.68
C VAL A 456 21.56 -13.18 -0.94
N THR A 457 21.87 -13.24 0.35
CA THR A 457 22.27 -12.08 1.14
C THR A 457 23.68 -12.32 1.65
N ALA A 458 24.59 -11.41 1.39
CA ALA A 458 25.96 -11.50 1.82
C ALA A 458 26.40 -10.19 2.53
N ASN A 459 26.94 -10.32 3.75
CA ASN A 459 27.72 -9.25 4.38
C ASN A 459 29.16 -9.40 3.89
N ALA A 460 29.43 -8.90 2.70
CA ALA A 460 30.70 -9.07 1.97
C ALA A 460 31.89 -8.46 2.72
N VAL A 461 31.65 -7.38 3.49
CA VAL A 461 32.58 -6.80 4.45
C VAL A 461 31.83 -6.58 5.76
N ASP A 462 32.35 -7.07 6.85
CA ASP A 462 31.81 -6.87 8.20
C ASP A 462 32.99 -6.68 9.18
N LEU A 463 33.59 -5.49 9.07
CA LEU A 463 34.64 -4.99 9.94
C LEU A 463 34.05 -3.99 10.93
N THR A 464 34.78 -3.65 11.99
CA THR A 464 34.32 -2.73 13.03
C THR A 464 33.79 -1.40 12.46
N ASP A 465 34.49 -0.86 11.45
CA ASP A 465 34.20 0.45 10.87
C ASP A 465 33.53 0.37 9.48
N HIS A 466 33.61 -0.77 8.81
CA HIS A 466 33.17 -0.95 7.43
C HIS A 466 32.18 -2.10 7.32
N ARG A 467 31.02 -1.86 6.78
CA ARG A 467 30.02 -2.90 6.48
C ARG A 467 29.54 -2.76 5.03
N LEU A 468 29.65 -3.85 4.27
CA LEU A 468 29.12 -3.96 2.92
C LEU A 468 28.13 -5.12 2.87
N THR A 469 26.86 -4.80 2.62
CA THR A 469 25.80 -5.80 2.45
C THR A 469 25.35 -5.82 0.99
N ILE A 470 25.21 -7.02 0.43
CA ILE A 470 24.73 -7.27 -0.93
C ILE A 470 23.56 -8.24 -0.82
N ASP A 471 22.42 -7.88 -1.39
CA ASP A 471 21.26 -8.72 -1.54
C ASP A 471 20.95 -8.88 -3.03
N ALA A 472 20.83 -10.12 -3.50
CA ALA A 472 20.41 -10.44 -4.86
C ALA A 472 19.26 -11.46 -4.81
N ALA A 473 18.24 -11.25 -5.64
CA ALA A 473 17.11 -12.16 -5.73
C ALA A 473 16.69 -12.37 -7.19
N PHE A 474 16.29 -13.60 -7.48
CA PHE A 474 15.67 -13.99 -8.74
C PHE A 474 14.33 -14.66 -8.45
N GLN A 475 13.34 -14.41 -9.28
CA GLN A 475 12.01 -14.97 -9.17
C GLN A 475 11.46 -15.40 -10.53
N TYR A 476 10.76 -16.52 -10.51
CA TYR A 476 9.94 -17.02 -11.60
C TYR A 476 8.53 -17.26 -11.10
N ARG A 477 7.53 -16.77 -11.83
CA ARG A 477 6.11 -17.00 -11.53
C ARG A 477 5.32 -17.24 -12.79
N GLU A 478 4.42 -18.20 -12.71
CA GLU A 478 3.43 -18.47 -13.75
C GLU A 478 2.03 -18.41 -13.13
N ILE A 479 1.24 -17.45 -13.60
CA ILE A 479 -0.09 -17.14 -13.10
C ILE A 479 -1.15 -17.61 -14.09
N LYS A 480 -2.22 -18.22 -13.59
CA LYS A 480 -3.44 -18.53 -14.32
C LYS A 480 -4.57 -17.65 -13.83
N ASP A 481 -5.51 -17.33 -14.71
CA ASP A 481 -6.67 -16.48 -14.45
C ASP A 481 -6.30 -15.11 -13.88
N TYR A 482 -5.18 -14.53 -14.36
CA TYR A 482 -4.66 -13.24 -13.89
C TYR A 482 -5.73 -12.15 -13.96
N ILE A 483 -6.00 -11.49 -12.83
CA ILE A 483 -7.00 -10.42 -12.75
C ILE A 483 -6.32 -9.08 -13.01
N ARG A 484 -6.66 -8.47 -14.13
CA ARG A 484 -6.17 -7.16 -14.52
C ARG A 484 -7.26 -6.10 -14.40
N ARG A 485 -6.90 -4.97 -13.81
CA ARG A 485 -7.73 -3.76 -13.84
C ARG A 485 -7.54 -3.06 -15.17
N THR A 486 -8.65 -2.77 -15.84
CA THR A 486 -8.71 -2.01 -17.10
C THR A 486 -9.46 -0.71 -16.86
N THR A 487 -9.11 0.33 -17.60
CA THR A 487 -9.84 1.60 -17.59
C THR A 487 -10.47 1.80 -18.96
N ASN A 488 -11.76 2.10 -19.00
CA ASN A 488 -12.42 2.51 -20.21
C ASN A 488 -12.15 4.01 -20.41
N ASN A 489 -11.44 4.37 -21.48
CA ASN A 489 -11.04 5.74 -21.76
C ASN A 489 -12.25 6.64 -22.06
N ASP A 490 -13.32 6.10 -22.69
CA ASP A 490 -14.52 6.85 -23.05
C ASP A 490 -15.37 7.23 -21.84
N SER A 491 -15.36 6.41 -20.78
CA SER A 491 -16.16 6.65 -19.57
C SER A 491 -15.33 7.05 -18.35
N GLY A 492 -14.00 6.97 -18.42
CA GLY A 492 -13.11 7.20 -17.27
C GLY A 492 -13.27 6.17 -16.13
N ARG A 493 -14.10 5.12 -16.34
CA ARG A 493 -14.36 4.08 -15.33
C ARG A 493 -13.42 2.91 -15.48
N ALA A 494 -13.11 2.28 -14.35
CA ALA A 494 -12.31 1.07 -14.32
C ALA A 494 -13.18 -0.16 -14.07
N SER A 495 -12.69 -1.34 -14.48
CA SER A 495 -13.24 -2.65 -14.13
C SER A 495 -12.11 -3.68 -14.04
N SER A 496 -12.40 -4.83 -13.44
CA SER A 496 -11.45 -5.94 -13.33
C SER A 496 -11.94 -7.14 -14.14
N GLN A 497 -11.02 -7.83 -14.81
CA GLN A 497 -11.32 -9.03 -15.61
C GLN A 497 -10.18 -10.04 -15.53
N ASN A 498 -10.49 -11.32 -15.73
CA ASN A 498 -9.47 -12.36 -15.85
C ASN A 498 -8.86 -12.33 -17.27
N ASP A 499 -7.55 -12.06 -17.36
CA ASP A 499 -6.79 -11.89 -18.62
C ASP A 499 -6.01 -13.17 -19.02
N GLY A 500 -6.35 -14.32 -18.43
CA GLY A 500 -5.77 -15.62 -18.74
C GLY A 500 -4.41 -15.87 -18.07
N ARG A 501 -3.40 -16.31 -18.85
CA ARG A 501 -2.10 -16.74 -18.31
C ARG A 501 -1.04 -15.64 -18.44
N VAL A 502 -0.24 -15.48 -17.39
CA VAL A 502 0.86 -14.49 -17.34
C VAL A 502 2.10 -15.15 -16.76
N ARG A 503 3.27 -14.90 -17.36
CA ARG A 503 4.58 -15.25 -16.79
C ARG A 503 5.26 -13.98 -16.27
N ASN A 504 5.86 -14.07 -15.10
CA ASN A 504 6.67 -13.02 -14.50
C ASN A 504 8.08 -13.54 -14.18
N LEU A 505 9.09 -12.93 -14.77
CA LEU A 505 10.50 -13.09 -14.42
C LEU A 505 10.98 -11.80 -13.77
N GLY A 506 11.65 -11.90 -12.64
CA GLY A 506 12.15 -10.74 -11.94
C GLY A 506 13.52 -10.96 -11.34
N THR A 507 14.30 -9.89 -11.26
CA THR A 507 15.57 -9.86 -10.55
C THR A 507 15.71 -8.56 -9.78
N ASP A 508 16.24 -8.66 -8.57
CA ASP A 508 16.51 -7.55 -7.67
C ASP A 508 17.95 -7.58 -7.22
N LEU A 509 18.58 -6.42 -7.17
CA LEU A 509 19.91 -6.22 -6.58
C LEU A 509 19.85 -5.05 -5.61
N SER A 510 20.42 -5.21 -4.43
CA SER A 510 20.60 -4.15 -3.45
C SER A 510 22.03 -4.19 -2.92
N ILE A 511 22.70 -3.05 -2.90
CA ILE A 511 24.06 -2.90 -2.36
C ILE A 511 24.02 -1.75 -1.37
N ARG A 512 24.58 -1.96 -0.17
CA ARG A 512 24.69 -0.93 0.85
C ARG A 512 26.02 -1.00 1.54
N TYR A 513 26.77 0.09 1.48
CA TYR A 513 27.99 0.29 2.24
C TYR A 513 27.75 1.28 3.37
N THR A 514 28.27 0.96 4.55
CA THR A 514 28.22 1.84 5.73
C THR A 514 29.61 1.94 6.34
N PHE A 515 30.04 3.18 6.58
CA PHE A 515 31.29 3.47 7.28
C PHE A 515 30.98 4.06 8.66
N LYS A 516 31.32 3.33 9.71
CA LYS A 516 30.90 3.64 11.09
C LYS A 516 29.39 3.90 11.13
N ASP A 517 28.94 4.78 11.98
CA ASP A 517 27.59 5.33 11.93
C ASP A 517 27.54 6.72 11.29
N ALA A 518 28.64 7.12 10.61
CA ALA A 518 28.83 8.47 10.09
C ALA A 518 28.42 8.64 8.63
N PHE A 519 28.62 7.60 7.81
CA PHE A 519 28.35 7.69 6.37
C PHE A 519 27.77 6.37 5.85
N PHE A 520 26.82 6.48 4.94
CA PHE A 520 26.39 5.34 4.14
C PHE A 520 26.12 5.75 2.70
N VAL A 521 26.30 4.81 1.80
CA VAL A 521 25.85 4.87 0.42
C VAL A 521 25.21 3.55 0.04
N GLY A 522 24.13 3.60 -0.69
CA GLY A 522 23.44 2.41 -1.11
C GLY A 522 22.63 2.63 -2.37
N GLY A 523 22.19 1.53 -2.96
CA GLY A 523 21.29 1.55 -4.09
C GLY A 523 20.62 0.22 -4.29
N ASN A 524 19.50 0.25 -4.96
CA ASN A 524 18.81 -0.94 -5.41
C ASN A 524 18.41 -0.79 -6.89
N PHE A 525 18.28 -1.93 -7.54
CA PHE A 525 17.88 -2.04 -8.93
C PHE A 525 16.94 -3.23 -9.07
N SER A 526 15.87 -3.08 -9.84
CA SER A 526 14.89 -4.11 -10.12
C SER A 526 14.58 -4.16 -11.61
N TYR A 527 14.58 -5.37 -12.15
CA TYR A 527 14.16 -5.66 -13.52
C TYR A 527 13.08 -6.74 -13.51
N ILE A 528 12.00 -6.51 -14.25
CA ILE A 528 10.81 -7.35 -14.27
C ILE A 528 10.35 -7.55 -15.71
N ASP A 529 10.19 -8.80 -16.14
CA ASP A 529 9.63 -9.16 -17.44
C ASP A 529 8.32 -9.94 -17.24
N MET A 530 7.22 -9.20 -17.19
CA MET A 530 5.88 -9.76 -17.04
C MET A 530 5.17 -9.79 -18.40
N ARG A 531 4.84 -11.01 -18.90
CA ARG A 531 4.30 -11.21 -20.24
C ARG A 531 3.03 -12.05 -20.24
N SER A 532 2.10 -11.71 -21.12
CA SER A 532 0.94 -12.53 -21.42
C SER A 532 1.36 -13.85 -22.09
N LEU A 533 0.84 -14.97 -21.58
CA LEU A 533 0.96 -16.30 -22.19
C LEU A 533 -0.38 -16.78 -22.77
N THR A 534 -1.39 -15.92 -22.83
CA THR A 534 -2.69 -16.24 -23.41
C THR A 534 -2.57 -16.19 -24.93
N ARG A 535 -2.49 -17.37 -25.54
CA ARG A 535 -2.23 -17.50 -26.98
C ARG A 535 -3.47 -17.22 -27.83
N TYR A 536 -4.64 -17.63 -27.39
CA TYR A 536 -5.88 -17.47 -28.14
C TYR A 536 -6.86 -16.55 -27.40
N VAL A 537 -7.64 -15.80 -28.18
CA VAL A 537 -8.74 -15.01 -27.63
C VAL A 537 -9.78 -15.96 -27.04
N THR A 538 -10.26 -15.68 -25.84
CA THR A 538 -11.20 -16.53 -25.10
C THR A 538 -12.42 -16.89 -25.96
N GLY A 539 -12.71 -18.20 -26.06
CA GLY A 539 -13.83 -18.72 -26.84
C GLY A 539 -13.59 -18.77 -28.36
N THR A 540 -12.39 -18.48 -28.85
CA THR A 540 -12.05 -18.52 -30.28
C THR A 540 -10.73 -19.28 -30.54
N GLN A 541 -10.45 -19.59 -31.82
CA GLN A 541 -9.14 -20.08 -32.26
C GLN A 541 -8.23 -18.98 -32.82
N GLN A 542 -8.66 -17.71 -32.71
CA GLN A 542 -7.87 -16.58 -33.16
C GLN A 542 -6.72 -16.33 -32.21
N GLU A 543 -5.50 -16.19 -32.75
CA GLU A 543 -4.34 -15.84 -31.91
C GLU A 543 -4.47 -14.43 -31.34
N SER A 544 -4.23 -14.30 -30.03
CA SER A 544 -4.28 -13.03 -29.33
C SER A 544 -3.10 -12.16 -29.75
N LYS A 545 -3.38 -10.93 -30.16
CA LYS A 545 -2.34 -9.91 -30.44
C LYS A 545 -1.44 -9.64 -29.24
N ASN A 546 -1.93 -9.92 -28.03
CA ASN A 546 -1.20 -9.69 -26.77
C ASN A 546 -0.30 -10.88 -26.39
N TYR A 547 -0.27 -11.97 -27.16
CA TYR A 547 0.56 -13.14 -26.86
C TYR A 547 2.05 -12.78 -26.86
N LYS A 548 2.74 -13.08 -25.76
CA LYS A 548 4.14 -12.71 -25.45
C LYS A 548 4.43 -11.22 -25.30
N GLU A 549 3.42 -10.36 -25.39
CA GLU A 549 3.59 -8.94 -25.08
C GLU A 549 3.73 -8.69 -23.57
N ARG A 550 4.42 -7.61 -23.20
CA ARG A 550 4.51 -7.17 -21.81
C ARG A 550 3.16 -6.70 -21.30
N VAL A 551 2.82 -7.11 -20.08
CA VAL A 551 1.61 -6.62 -19.40
C VAL A 551 1.76 -5.11 -19.18
N PRO A 552 0.80 -4.31 -19.68
CA PRO A 552 0.90 -2.85 -19.63
C PRO A 552 0.75 -2.29 -18.21
N ALA A 553 1.08 -1.01 -18.07
CA ALA A 553 0.99 -0.23 -16.83
C ALA A 553 1.83 -0.81 -15.65
N ILE A 554 2.90 -1.56 -15.96
CA ILE A 554 3.82 -2.11 -14.97
C ILE A 554 5.23 -1.60 -15.29
N PRO A 555 5.87 -0.83 -14.38
CA PRO A 555 7.27 -0.46 -14.53
C PRO A 555 8.15 -1.72 -14.55
N TYR A 556 8.93 -1.89 -15.61
CA TYR A 556 9.74 -3.11 -15.78
C TYR A 556 11.20 -2.93 -15.34
N MET A 557 11.66 -1.68 -15.22
CA MET A 557 13.02 -1.37 -14.77
C MET A 557 13.00 -0.11 -13.93
N TYR A 558 13.44 -0.21 -12.69
CA TYR A 558 13.48 0.91 -11.75
C TYR A 558 14.53 0.67 -10.68
N GLY A 559 14.90 1.74 -9.97
CA GLY A 559 15.86 1.66 -8.88
C GLY A 559 15.94 2.95 -8.09
N ASN A 560 16.56 2.85 -6.93
CA ASN A 560 16.81 3.97 -6.03
C ASN A 560 18.29 3.99 -5.65
N GLY A 561 18.83 5.22 -5.50
CA GLY A 561 20.13 5.45 -4.89
C GLY A 561 19.98 6.32 -3.66
N GLU A 562 20.79 6.10 -2.64
CA GLU A 562 20.78 6.90 -1.42
C GLU A 562 22.21 7.11 -0.88
N ALA A 563 22.43 8.27 -0.30
CA ALA A 563 23.64 8.57 0.47
C ALA A 563 23.26 9.36 1.72
N GLY A 564 23.89 9.04 2.83
CA GLY A 564 23.64 9.73 4.09
C GLY A 564 24.90 10.01 4.86
N LEU A 565 24.92 11.18 5.50
CA LEU A 565 26.01 11.67 6.34
C LEU A 565 25.44 12.06 7.69
N THR A 566 26.00 11.51 8.76
CA THR A 566 25.67 11.84 10.15
C THR A 566 26.86 12.49 10.81
N LEU A 567 26.74 13.76 11.13
CA LEU A 567 27.76 14.55 11.83
C LEU A 567 27.33 14.76 13.29
N ARG A 568 28.23 14.46 14.21
CA ARG A 568 27.98 14.62 15.66
C ARG A 568 28.70 15.85 16.18
N ASP A 569 28.14 16.45 17.21
CA ASP A 569 28.73 17.60 17.90
C ASP A 569 28.92 18.84 16.99
N VAL A 570 28.01 19.01 16.01
CA VAL A 570 28.02 20.16 15.10
C VAL A 570 27.42 21.35 15.80
N PHE A 571 28.15 22.47 15.88
CA PHE A 571 27.82 23.71 16.58
C PHE A 571 27.78 23.59 18.11
N VAL A 572 27.15 22.55 18.67
CA VAL A 572 27.01 22.31 20.11
C VAL A 572 27.24 20.82 20.42
N LYS A 573 27.92 20.54 21.53
CA LYS A 573 28.18 19.17 22.00
C LYS A 573 26.86 18.44 22.31
N GLY A 574 26.77 17.19 21.84
CA GLY A 574 25.58 16.33 22.01
C GLY A 574 24.52 16.51 20.92
N THR A 575 24.79 17.31 19.87
CA THR A 575 23.89 17.48 18.74
C THR A 575 24.25 16.53 17.58
N VAL A 576 23.27 16.27 16.73
CA VAL A 576 23.44 15.42 15.53
C VAL A 576 22.84 16.12 14.32
N LEU A 577 23.61 16.27 13.27
CA LEU A 577 23.19 16.74 11.96
C LEU A 577 23.19 15.55 10.99
N ASP A 578 22.01 15.20 10.49
CA ASP A 578 21.86 14.17 9.46
C ASP A 578 21.52 14.82 8.12
N ILE A 579 22.27 14.46 7.07
CA ILE A 579 22.04 14.86 5.69
C ILE A 579 21.78 13.58 4.89
N HIS A 580 20.65 13.52 4.21
CA HIS A 580 20.24 12.36 3.43
C HIS A 580 19.81 12.77 2.04
N TYR A 581 20.52 12.28 1.04
CA TYR A 581 20.22 12.47 -0.37
C TYR A 581 19.66 11.18 -0.96
N MET A 582 18.66 11.32 -1.84
CA MET A 582 18.02 10.21 -2.53
C MET A 582 17.83 10.52 -3.99
N MET A 583 17.94 9.50 -4.82
CA MET A 583 17.53 9.53 -6.22
C MET A 583 16.62 8.36 -6.55
N ASN A 584 15.65 8.58 -7.44
CA ASN A 584 14.73 7.56 -7.92
C ASN A 584 14.74 7.55 -9.44
N TYR A 585 14.80 6.35 -10.02
CA TYR A 585 14.80 6.12 -11.45
C TYR A 585 13.69 5.16 -11.83
N VAL A 586 12.93 5.48 -12.88
CA VAL A 586 11.95 4.61 -13.52
C VAL A 586 12.13 4.70 -15.02
N GLN A 587 12.36 3.58 -15.68
CA GLN A 587 12.46 3.49 -17.14
C GLN A 587 11.09 3.69 -17.78
N LYS A 588 11.05 4.29 -18.97
CA LYS A 588 9.86 4.39 -19.81
C LYS A 588 9.13 3.04 -19.90
N PHE A 589 7.81 3.04 -19.73
CA PHE A 589 6.97 1.86 -19.87
C PHE A 589 5.61 2.21 -20.49
N SER A 590 4.97 1.23 -21.12
CA SER A 590 3.72 1.44 -21.83
C SER A 590 2.52 1.35 -20.89
N TYR A 591 1.56 2.24 -21.08
CA TYR A 591 0.29 2.25 -20.35
C TYR A 591 -0.73 1.26 -20.94
N GLU A 592 -0.69 1.03 -22.26
CA GLU A 592 -1.48 0.06 -23.01
C GLU A 592 -0.62 -1.03 -23.60
N TRP A 593 -1.23 -2.04 -24.23
CA TRP A 593 -0.51 -3.08 -24.96
C TRP A 593 0.26 -2.47 -26.13
N ASN A 594 1.55 -2.80 -26.25
CA ASN A 594 2.43 -2.27 -27.31
C ASN A 594 1.92 -2.54 -28.74
N VAL A 595 1.12 -3.58 -28.93
CA VAL A 595 0.53 -3.91 -30.24
C VAL A 595 -0.36 -2.82 -30.81
N TYR A 596 -0.87 -1.92 -29.98
CA TYR A 596 -1.68 -0.77 -30.41
C TYR A 596 -0.83 0.44 -30.83
N GLN A 597 0.50 0.39 -30.60
CA GLN A 597 1.50 1.39 -31.00
C GLN A 597 1.14 2.84 -30.61
N ASN A 598 0.40 3.01 -29.52
CA ASN A 598 0.01 4.33 -29.04
C ASN A 598 1.09 4.87 -28.10
N ALA A 599 2.16 5.42 -28.68
CA ALA A 599 3.29 5.97 -27.93
C ALA A 599 2.92 7.21 -27.08
N GLU A 600 1.81 7.88 -27.38
CA GLU A 600 1.32 9.02 -26.61
C GLU A 600 0.85 8.61 -25.20
N LEU A 601 0.49 7.33 -25.03
CA LEU A 601 0.09 6.74 -23.75
C LEU A 601 1.26 6.20 -22.94
N ASP A 602 2.48 6.27 -23.44
CA ASP A 602 3.66 5.81 -22.72
C ASP A 602 4.00 6.73 -21.55
N ILE A 603 4.35 6.11 -20.42
CA ILE A 603 4.90 6.83 -19.28
C ILE A 603 6.39 7.04 -19.53
N PRO A 604 6.87 8.30 -19.59
CA PRO A 604 8.26 8.58 -19.93
C PRO A 604 9.23 8.12 -18.86
N THR A 605 10.51 8.01 -19.21
CA THR A 605 11.58 7.81 -18.24
C THR A 605 11.59 8.94 -17.22
N GLN A 606 11.68 8.58 -15.95
CA GLN A 606 11.63 9.52 -14.84
C GLN A 606 12.87 9.41 -13.98
N PHE A 607 13.35 10.55 -13.55
CA PHE A 607 14.48 10.68 -12.65
C PHE A 607 14.22 11.81 -11.68
N SER A 608 14.20 11.51 -10.39
CA SER A 608 13.94 12.49 -9.34
C SER A 608 14.99 12.43 -8.24
N HIS A 609 15.19 13.56 -7.59
CA HIS A 609 16.19 13.75 -6.54
C HIS A 609 15.56 14.46 -5.35
N ASP A 610 15.85 13.97 -4.17
CA ASP A 610 15.33 14.50 -2.90
C ASP A 610 16.49 14.73 -1.93
N LEU A 611 16.38 15.77 -1.11
CA LEU A 611 17.34 16.11 -0.07
C LEU A 611 16.62 16.36 1.25
N PHE A 612 17.10 15.74 2.30
CA PHE A 612 16.62 15.86 3.67
C PHE A 612 17.76 16.26 4.58
N VAL A 613 17.54 17.27 5.40
CA VAL A 613 18.50 17.71 6.42
C VAL A 613 17.77 17.76 7.74
N SER A 614 18.28 17.12 8.77
CA SER A 614 17.70 17.17 10.11
C SER A 614 18.75 17.48 11.17
N TYR A 615 18.43 18.35 12.09
CA TYR A 615 19.25 18.73 13.22
C TYR A 615 18.55 18.36 14.52
N ASN A 616 19.18 17.46 15.27
CA ASN A 616 18.71 16.97 16.57
C ASN A 616 19.51 17.63 17.67
N PHE A 617 18.84 18.22 18.65
CA PHE A 617 19.45 18.99 19.73
C PHE A 617 18.69 18.83 21.05
N GLY A 618 19.21 19.44 22.13
CA GLY A 618 18.73 19.25 23.50
C GLY A 618 19.63 18.30 24.29
N LYS A 619 19.43 18.22 25.61
CA LYS A 619 20.28 17.44 26.52
C LYS A 619 20.29 15.93 26.21
N LYS A 620 19.20 15.43 25.61
CA LYS A 620 19.00 14.02 25.20
C LYS A 620 18.60 13.91 23.72
N SER A 621 18.95 14.93 22.92
CA SER A 621 18.50 15.05 21.51
C SER A 621 16.97 14.98 21.36
N GLU A 622 16.24 15.57 22.32
CA GLU A 622 14.79 15.53 22.37
C GLU A 622 14.11 16.42 21.34
N PHE A 623 14.78 17.41 20.79
CA PHE A 623 14.23 18.31 19.77
C PHE A 623 14.82 18.02 18.39
N THR A 624 14.00 18.12 17.37
CA THR A 624 14.40 17.96 15.96
C THR A 624 13.85 19.10 15.13
N VAL A 625 14.69 19.69 14.29
CA VAL A 625 14.28 20.57 13.20
C VAL A 625 14.77 19.96 11.90
N SER A 626 13.87 19.81 10.92
CA SER A 626 14.21 19.24 9.61
C SER A 626 13.75 20.14 8.48
N ALA A 627 14.55 20.21 7.42
CA ALA A 627 14.20 20.85 6.16
C ALA A 627 14.31 19.82 5.03
N GLU A 628 13.38 19.85 4.11
CA GLU A 628 13.28 18.90 3.02
C GLU A 628 13.03 19.60 1.70
N CYS A 629 13.66 19.12 0.65
CA CYS A 629 13.35 19.48 -0.73
C CYS A 629 13.16 18.20 -1.54
N THR A 630 11.94 17.94 -1.97
CA THR A 630 11.63 16.81 -2.85
C THR A 630 11.58 17.26 -4.30
N ASN A 631 11.98 16.36 -5.23
CA ASN A 631 12.04 16.65 -6.67
C ASN A 631 12.83 17.94 -6.96
N ILE A 632 14.08 18.02 -6.47
CA ILE A 632 14.96 19.21 -6.50
C ILE A 632 15.02 19.87 -7.89
N PHE A 633 15.09 19.07 -8.94
CA PHE A 633 15.21 19.54 -10.32
C PHE A 633 13.86 19.83 -10.99
N ASN A 634 12.75 19.74 -10.24
CA ASN A 634 11.38 19.98 -10.74
C ASN A 634 11.05 19.14 -11.98
N ALA A 635 11.48 17.87 -11.98
CA ALA A 635 11.19 16.93 -13.04
C ALA A 635 9.67 16.65 -13.11
N ARG A 636 9.16 16.43 -14.31
CA ARG A 636 7.77 15.98 -14.50
C ARG A 636 7.68 14.49 -14.16
N LEU A 637 6.93 14.15 -13.14
CA LEU A 637 6.79 12.80 -12.63
C LEU A 637 5.37 12.29 -12.86
N TYR A 638 5.28 11.04 -13.31
CA TYR A 638 4.02 10.35 -13.59
C TYR A 638 4.10 8.92 -13.01
N ASP A 639 3.00 8.43 -12.49
CA ASP A 639 2.87 7.01 -12.14
C ASP A 639 1.77 6.32 -12.96
N ASN A 640 0.83 7.10 -13.48
CA ASN A 640 -0.20 6.69 -14.43
C ASN A 640 -0.20 7.66 -15.62
N PHE A 641 -0.80 7.24 -16.72
CA PHE A 641 -0.88 8.04 -17.92
C PHE A 641 -1.36 9.48 -17.62
N LYS A 642 -0.57 10.47 -18.02
CA LYS A 642 -0.79 11.92 -17.82
C LYS A 642 -1.09 12.37 -16.38
N MET A 643 -1.21 11.47 -15.42
CA MET A 643 -1.44 11.82 -14.01
C MET A 643 -0.14 12.35 -13.38
N GLN A 644 0.01 13.67 -13.38
CA GLN A 644 1.23 14.32 -12.87
C GLN A 644 1.24 14.36 -11.35
N LYS A 645 2.40 14.04 -10.80
CA LYS A 645 2.73 14.21 -9.37
C LYS A 645 3.16 15.67 -9.10
N PRO A 646 3.20 16.08 -7.81
CA PRO A 646 3.77 17.37 -7.45
C PRO A 646 5.17 17.56 -8.03
N GLY A 647 5.46 18.77 -8.52
CA GLY A 647 6.79 19.21 -8.87
C GLY A 647 7.68 19.39 -7.63
N ARG A 648 8.70 20.26 -7.71
CA ARG A 648 9.55 20.56 -6.57
C ARG A 648 8.73 21.08 -5.39
N ALA A 649 8.96 20.49 -4.21
CA ALA A 649 8.26 20.85 -2.99
C ALA A 649 9.24 20.96 -1.81
N PHE A 650 8.95 21.88 -0.90
CA PHE A 650 9.72 22.12 0.31
C PHE A 650 8.85 21.85 1.53
N ALA A 651 9.47 21.38 2.62
CA ALA A 651 8.83 21.24 3.91
C ALA A 651 9.81 21.53 5.05
N ILE A 652 9.27 22.04 6.15
CA ILE A 652 9.97 22.19 7.43
C ILE A 652 9.18 21.42 8.48
N LYS A 653 9.89 20.68 9.32
CA LYS A 653 9.30 19.89 10.41
C LYS A 653 9.96 20.24 11.75
N PHE A 654 9.15 20.34 12.77
CA PHE A 654 9.55 20.46 14.17
C PHE A 654 9.11 19.18 14.89
N GLY A 655 10.00 18.60 15.65
CA GLY A 655 9.75 17.38 16.41
C GLY A 655 10.22 17.48 17.85
N TYR A 656 9.49 16.79 18.73
CA TYR A 656 9.85 16.55 20.12
C TYR A 656 9.75 15.07 20.42
N SER A 657 10.76 14.51 21.08
CA SER A 657 10.81 13.10 21.48
C SER A 657 11.30 12.96 22.91
N PHE A 658 10.51 12.33 23.75
CA PHE A 658 10.85 12.01 25.13
C PHE A 658 10.71 10.51 25.36
N MET A 659 11.71 9.90 26.03
CA MET A 659 11.69 8.49 26.41
C MET A 659 12.29 8.33 27.81
N LYS A 660 11.57 7.57 28.67
CA LYS A 660 11.98 7.24 30.04
C LYS A 660 11.90 5.75 30.32
#